data_a5a3c0b905ea0bacdc858225b16d3abc
#
_entry.id   a5a3c0b905ea0bacdc858225b16d3abc
#
_cell.length_a   1.000
_cell.length_b   1.000
_cell.length_c   1.000
_cell.angle_alpha   90.00
_cell.angle_beta   90.00
_cell.angle_gamma   90.00
#
_symmetry.space_group_name_H-M   'P 1'
#
loop_
_entity.id
_entity.type
_entity.pdbx_description
1 polymer ?
#
loop_
_entity_poly.entity_id
_entity_poly.type
_entity_poly.pdbx_seq_one_letter_code
_entity_poly.pdbx_strand_id
1 'polypeptide(L)'
;MAEFLYGGGYYPLLEKKENWERDLDSMRKAGINIVRTAELFNTWDRIEPREREFNFDFLDEFFDLCGRMEMKILLGTGTCSPPLWFRRKYPESVIINSKKIPYAAHASYSWTCIDHPGYRSEAERYIRTLTERYQGHRALYAYQLHNEVGFPFMSDGQDRVDIYCYCKHSIQHFRQWLKKKYKDISALNRAWTWSATNTVCGSFEECEPPEAKPEVWSSVTRWMDWRLFWMDNFTEFIRWQDRIIKETDRRHPTTTNIFYHKSQDPFGVMMGLDQFEMAKAADLVGYDLYPGSGDKLRERPEFSSMFLDHGRSITRPLKKPLWIHELESGPINGWMLGPHTNTQREEILRNGFECIGHDAKFLLYQGWKEWEFQPLHWGGIVELDGEEGCRYEAAKEIGGFLKENEKFLMEAQVPKGQAALLVSKENAVILNGVNQESFLAKALAGAYKAFYELGYQVDFVTPEHLESGYAKDYPVIAMPFLTYITGQTAGYLKTYVEEGGILIGTARCGMTGTHGWYNQCVPPFELREVFGVRVLETEAGSDPELTMDGQNYKGYWHKEKLLLSEGTEVTAGFFDDTPAVTRKKNKKGTAVYVATQADAGYSARGNQLYKELLRRELHGIAPDISIAYTNKRHKELDGHILKAGKKGMVIITNYVEKDREAGFFIRGKKHARVWLNKNPGVIKSIYTRTGKEILFTEGAGGYYFSYEFTKGQPEIFHLVYES
;
A
#
# COMPACT_ATOMS: atom_id res chain seq x y z
N MET A 1 5.68 -15.68 14.90
CA MET A 1 4.28 -16.05 15.19
C MET A 1 4.14 -17.54 15.07
N ALA A 2 3.36 -18.18 15.96
CA ALA A 2 3.21 -19.62 15.95
C ALA A 2 1.97 -20.11 15.16
N GLU A 3 1.07 -19.20 14.79
CA GLU A 3 -0.23 -19.51 14.18
C GLU A 3 -0.67 -18.42 13.20
N PHE A 4 -1.54 -18.78 12.25
CA PHE A 4 -2.21 -17.85 11.36
C PHE A 4 -3.36 -17.16 12.12
N LEU A 5 -3.39 -15.83 12.08
CA LEU A 5 -4.46 -15.06 12.73
C LEU A 5 -5.58 -14.79 11.74
N TYR A 6 -6.80 -15.14 12.12
CA TYR A 6 -8.00 -14.92 11.33
C TYR A 6 -9.07 -14.28 12.21
N GLY A 7 -9.54 -13.11 11.85
CA GLY A 7 -10.30 -12.28 12.77
C GLY A 7 -11.40 -11.43 12.16
N GLY A 8 -12.10 -10.72 13.03
CA GLY A 8 -13.09 -9.72 12.70
C GLY A 8 -13.18 -8.62 13.76
N GLY A 9 -13.52 -7.41 13.33
CA GLY A 9 -13.88 -6.34 14.24
C GLY A 9 -15.17 -6.67 14.99
N TYR A 10 -15.15 -6.55 16.32
CA TYR A 10 -16.33 -6.76 17.17
C TYR A 10 -16.37 -5.75 18.31
N TYR A 11 -17.46 -5.05 18.45
CA TYR A 11 -17.58 -3.92 19.37
C TYR A 11 -18.69 -4.18 20.38
N PRO A 12 -18.35 -4.63 21.61
CA PRO A 12 -19.34 -5.07 22.58
C PRO A 12 -20.43 -4.05 22.92
N LEU A 13 -20.14 -2.75 22.89
CA LEU A 13 -21.17 -1.73 23.14
C LEU A 13 -22.12 -1.47 21.95
N LEU A 14 -21.81 -1.97 20.77
CA LEU A 14 -22.73 -1.92 19.62
C LEU A 14 -23.67 -3.12 19.59
N GLU A 15 -23.45 -4.10 20.47
CA GLU A 15 -24.20 -5.34 20.53
C GLU A 15 -24.89 -5.51 21.88
N LYS A 16 -26.03 -6.23 21.88
CA LYS A 16 -26.64 -6.66 23.12
C LYS A 16 -25.76 -7.73 23.81
N LYS A 17 -25.55 -7.58 25.10
CA LYS A 17 -24.67 -8.48 25.87
C LYS A 17 -25.06 -9.96 25.76
N GLU A 18 -26.35 -10.26 25.69
CA GLU A 18 -26.86 -11.61 25.51
C GLU A 18 -26.44 -12.27 24.18
N ASN A 19 -26.03 -11.48 23.20
CA ASN A 19 -25.57 -11.97 21.89
C ASN A 19 -24.08 -12.28 21.85
N TRP A 20 -23.28 -11.75 22.75
CA TRP A 20 -21.80 -11.85 22.68
C TRP A 20 -21.30 -13.28 22.58
N GLU A 21 -21.82 -14.18 23.43
CA GLU A 21 -21.38 -15.58 23.44
C GLU A 21 -21.79 -16.32 22.17
N ARG A 22 -23.01 -16.11 21.68
CA ARG A 22 -23.49 -16.65 20.40
C ARG A 22 -22.63 -16.18 19.23
N ASP A 23 -22.33 -14.88 19.18
CA ASP A 23 -21.57 -14.27 18.08
C ASP A 23 -20.12 -14.79 18.09
N LEU A 24 -19.48 -14.88 19.25
CA LEU A 24 -18.14 -15.48 19.39
C LEU A 24 -18.13 -16.98 19.04
N ASP A 25 -19.17 -17.73 19.37
CA ASP A 25 -19.28 -19.13 18.99
C ASP A 25 -19.44 -19.31 17.47
N SER A 26 -20.23 -18.46 16.82
CA SER A 26 -20.36 -18.40 15.36
C SER A 26 -18.99 -18.06 14.71
N MET A 27 -18.25 -17.09 15.24
CA MET A 27 -16.90 -16.77 14.79
C MET A 27 -15.97 -17.99 14.88
N ARG A 28 -15.95 -18.69 16.01
CA ARG A 28 -15.11 -19.89 16.20
C ARG A 28 -15.47 -21.01 15.21
N LYS A 29 -16.76 -21.21 14.94
CA LYS A 29 -17.22 -22.17 13.93
C LYS A 29 -16.77 -21.81 12.52
N ALA A 30 -16.61 -20.52 12.24
CA ALA A 30 -16.01 -20.03 10.99
C ALA A 30 -14.47 -20.07 10.97
N GLY A 31 -13.81 -20.53 12.05
CA GLY A 31 -12.35 -20.59 12.14
C GLY A 31 -11.68 -19.30 12.62
N ILE A 32 -12.46 -18.32 13.05
CA ILE A 32 -11.96 -17.06 13.63
C ILE A 32 -11.32 -17.36 14.99
N ASN A 33 -10.12 -16.82 15.23
CA ASN A 33 -9.34 -17.02 16.46
C ASN A 33 -8.94 -15.73 17.18
N ILE A 34 -9.26 -14.56 16.59
CA ILE A 34 -8.96 -13.24 17.15
C ILE A 34 -10.07 -12.24 16.82
N VAL A 35 -10.39 -11.37 17.77
CA VAL A 35 -11.27 -10.22 17.57
C VAL A 35 -10.51 -8.92 17.78
N ARG A 36 -10.85 -7.89 17.01
CA ARG A 36 -10.34 -6.54 17.19
C ARG A 36 -11.42 -5.67 17.83
N THR A 37 -11.04 -4.86 18.82
CA THR A 37 -11.96 -3.96 19.50
C THR A 37 -11.23 -2.74 20.04
N ALA A 38 -11.98 -1.68 20.34
CA ALA A 38 -11.53 -0.44 20.97
C ALA A 38 -10.54 0.42 20.14
N GLU A 39 -10.39 0.16 18.85
CA GLU A 39 -9.56 1.01 17.96
C GLU A 39 -10.31 2.21 17.40
N LEU A 40 -11.56 2.00 16.94
CA LEU A 40 -12.43 3.04 16.37
C LEU A 40 -13.71 3.24 17.17
N PHE A 41 -14.31 2.15 17.65
CA PHE A 41 -15.49 2.16 18.53
C PHE A 41 -15.16 1.55 19.90
N ASN A 42 -15.96 1.87 20.89
CA ASN A 42 -15.71 1.49 22.29
C ASN A 42 -14.36 1.99 22.81
N THR A 43 -13.97 3.18 22.37
CA THR A 43 -12.66 3.79 22.56
C THR A 43 -12.57 4.61 23.84
N TRP A 44 -11.57 5.47 23.92
CA TRP A 44 -11.29 6.33 25.06
C TRP A 44 -12.52 7.12 25.54
N ASP A 45 -13.37 7.63 24.63
CA ASP A 45 -14.60 8.34 24.95
C ASP A 45 -15.62 7.52 25.75
N ARG A 46 -15.65 6.19 25.55
CA ARG A 46 -16.53 5.25 26.24
C ARG A 46 -15.93 4.70 27.51
N ILE A 47 -14.62 4.56 27.53
CA ILE A 47 -13.87 4.04 28.67
C ILE A 47 -13.68 5.10 29.74
N GLU A 48 -13.45 6.36 29.35
CA GLU A 48 -13.29 7.50 30.26
C GLU A 48 -14.25 8.65 29.88
N PRO A 49 -15.57 8.47 30.06
CA PRO A 49 -16.58 9.45 29.69
C PRO A 49 -16.51 10.75 30.48
N ARG A 50 -15.88 10.71 31.66
CA ARG A 50 -15.54 11.88 32.48
C ARG A 50 -14.07 11.78 32.89
N GLU A 51 -13.42 12.93 33.06
CA GLU A 51 -12.00 12.98 33.41
C GLU A 51 -11.69 12.14 34.65
N ARG A 52 -10.84 11.13 34.52
CA ARG A 52 -10.40 10.17 35.55
C ARG A 52 -11.51 9.26 36.12
N GLU A 53 -12.68 9.23 35.50
CA GLU A 53 -13.74 8.26 35.82
C GLU A 53 -13.80 7.19 34.72
N PHE A 54 -13.26 6.02 35.01
CA PHE A 54 -13.16 4.93 34.06
C PHE A 54 -14.33 3.98 34.17
N ASN A 55 -14.88 3.56 33.03
CA ASN A 55 -15.87 2.51 32.88
C ASN A 55 -15.27 1.37 32.07
N PHE A 56 -14.63 0.44 32.75
CA PHE A 56 -14.04 -0.74 32.12
C PHE A 56 -14.97 -1.96 32.13
N ASP A 57 -16.11 -1.92 32.84
CA ASP A 57 -16.95 -3.09 33.11
C ASP A 57 -17.29 -3.88 31.84
N PHE A 58 -17.76 -3.20 30.81
CA PHE A 58 -18.11 -3.87 29.55
C PHE A 58 -16.89 -4.54 28.85
N LEU A 59 -15.74 -3.92 28.96
CA LEU A 59 -14.51 -4.41 28.33
C LEU A 59 -13.90 -5.57 29.13
N ASP A 60 -13.93 -5.48 30.47
CA ASP A 60 -13.51 -6.56 31.35
C ASP A 60 -14.35 -7.83 31.14
N GLU A 61 -15.69 -7.68 31.12
CA GLU A 61 -16.59 -8.79 30.87
C GLU A 61 -16.38 -9.43 29.50
N PHE A 62 -16.12 -8.60 28.48
CA PHE A 62 -15.82 -9.07 27.13
C PHE A 62 -14.47 -9.80 27.07
N PHE A 63 -13.43 -9.25 27.74
CA PHE A 63 -12.13 -9.91 27.86
C PHE A 63 -12.25 -11.27 28.57
N ASP A 64 -12.99 -11.32 29.67
CA ASP A 64 -13.24 -12.58 30.41
C ASP A 64 -13.97 -13.61 29.55
N LEU A 65 -14.97 -13.18 28.76
CA LEU A 65 -15.70 -14.06 27.86
C LEU A 65 -14.78 -14.60 26.77
N CYS A 66 -14.02 -13.72 26.09
CA CYS A 66 -13.03 -14.11 25.09
C CYS A 66 -12.00 -15.09 25.69
N GLY A 67 -11.53 -14.82 26.90
CA GLY A 67 -10.61 -15.70 27.60
C GLY A 67 -11.22 -17.09 27.90
N ARG A 68 -12.49 -17.18 28.30
CA ARG A 68 -13.18 -18.49 28.51
C ARG A 68 -13.34 -19.26 27.19
N MET A 69 -13.61 -18.53 26.10
CA MET A 69 -13.82 -19.10 24.76
C MET A 69 -12.53 -19.31 23.96
N GLU A 70 -11.35 -19.05 24.54
CA GLU A 70 -10.05 -19.17 23.89
C GLU A 70 -9.92 -18.25 22.65
N MET A 71 -10.63 -17.13 22.65
CA MET A 71 -10.58 -16.10 21.63
C MET A 71 -9.54 -15.04 22.02
N LYS A 72 -8.65 -14.68 21.07
CA LYS A 72 -7.66 -13.62 21.27
C LYS A 72 -8.27 -12.24 21.05
N ILE A 73 -7.65 -11.21 21.62
CA ILE A 73 -8.05 -9.82 21.45
C ILE A 73 -6.87 -9.01 20.90
N LEU A 74 -7.10 -8.30 19.79
CA LEU A 74 -6.33 -7.17 19.34
C LEU A 74 -6.98 -5.91 19.91
N LEU A 75 -6.34 -5.32 20.94
CA LEU A 75 -6.88 -4.20 21.70
C LEU A 75 -6.39 -2.88 21.10
N GLY A 76 -7.31 -2.04 20.61
CA GLY A 76 -6.99 -0.68 20.19
C GLY A 76 -6.71 0.27 21.33
N THR A 77 -5.78 1.21 21.15
CA THR A 77 -5.58 2.30 22.11
C THR A 77 -6.71 3.33 22.07
N GLY A 78 -7.48 3.38 20.97
CA GLY A 78 -8.65 4.26 20.84
C GLY A 78 -8.36 5.76 20.92
N THR A 79 -7.11 6.17 20.77
CA THR A 79 -6.67 7.56 20.95
C THR A 79 -7.11 8.50 19.81
N CYS A 80 -7.64 7.94 18.71
CA CYS A 80 -8.25 8.72 17.63
C CYS A 80 -9.56 9.42 18.06
N SER A 81 -10.19 8.96 19.14
CA SER A 81 -11.48 9.49 19.64
C SER A 81 -11.36 9.96 21.10
N PRO A 82 -10.72 11.11 21.37
CA PRO A 82 -10.66 11.69 22.70
C PRO A 82 -12.05 12.05 23.22
N PRO A 83 -12.32 11.86 24.52
CA PRO A 83 -13.63 12.10 25.10
C PRO A 83 -14.03 13.57 25.10
N LEU A 84 -15.32 13.83 25.27
CA LEU A 84 -15.89 15.18 25.22
C LEU A 84 -15.33 16.12 26.31
N TRP A 85 -15.02 15.58 27.50
CA TRP A 85 -14.37 16.36 28.55
C TRP A 85 -13.00 16.89 28.13
N PHE A 86 -12.22 16.09 27.37
CA PHE A 86 -10.94 16.51 26.83
C PHE A 86 -11.10 17.71 25.88
N ARG A 87 -12.05 17.65 24.97
CA ARG A 87 -12.34 18.76 24.04
C ARG A 87 -12.80 20.03 24.73
N ARG A 88 -13.56 19.89 25.83
CA ARG A 88 -13.97 21.06 26.66
C ARG A 88 -12.79 21.66 27.41
N LYS A 89 -11.85 20.83 27.86
CA LYS A 89 -10.64 21.26 28.55
C LYS A 89 -9.61 21.89 27.61
N TYR A 90 -9.52 21.39 26.38
CA TYR A 90 -8.56 21.80 25.35
C TYR A 90 -9.25 22.08 24.02
N PRO A 91 -10.10 23.12 23.91
CA PRO A 91 -10.86 23.38 22.68
C PRO A 91 -9.97 23.68 21.47
N GLU A 92 -8.75 24.18 21.69
CA GLU A 92 -7.75 24.48 20.66
C GLU A 92 -6.97 23.24 20.16
N SER A 93 -7.28 22.05 20.67
CA SER A 93 -6.58 20.81 20.29
C SER A 93 -6.96 20.27 18.92
N VAL A 94 -8.03 20.78 18.31
CA VAL A 94 -8.49 20.37 16.97
C VAL A 94 -7.47 20.85 15.91
N ILE A 95 -7.24 20.03 14.87
CA ILE A 95 -6.40 20.46 13.76
C ILE A 95 -6.98 21.68 13.04
N ILE A 96 -6.09 22.55 12.57
CA ILE A 96 -6.43 23.80 11.91
C ILE A 96 -5.84 23.78 10.50
N ASN A 97 -6.63 24.12 9.48
CA ASN A 97 -6.15 24.21 8.11
C ASN A 97 -5.29 25.47 7.84
N SER A 98 -4.77 25.60 6.64
CA SER A 98 -3.92 26.74 6.23
C SER A 98 -4.66 28.08 6.28
N LYS A 99 -5.99 28.09 6.20
CA LYS A 99 -6.86 29.27 6.33
C LYS A 99 -7.23 29.59 7.77
N LYS A 100 -6.63 28.93 8.75
CA LYS A 100 -6.89 29.05 10.19
C LYS A 100 -8.31 28.61 10.60
N ILE A 101 -8.96 27.75 9.81
CA ILE A 101 -10.27 27.18 10.10
C ILE A 101 -10.06 25.84 10.82
N PRO A 102 -10.62 25.66 12.04
CA PRO A 102 -10.60 24.39 12.73
C PRO A 102 -11.42 23.34 11.98
N TYR A 103 -10.97 22.07 12.00
CA TYR A 103 -11.76 20.97 11.49
C TYR A 103 -13.03 20.77 12.32
N ALA A 104 -14.09 20.26 11.69
CA ALA A 104 -15.36 20.04 12.39
C ALA A 104 -15.18 19.05 13.55
N ALA A 105 -15.45 19.53 14.77
CA ALA A 105 -15.15 18.79 16.00
C ALA A 105 -16.02 17.54 16.25
N HIS A 106 -17.00 17.26 15.39
CA HIS A 106 -17.98 16.17 15.55
C HIS A 106 -17.85 15.08 14.49
N ALA A 107 -16.76 15.07 13.72
CA ALA A 107 -16.45 13.97 12.82
C ALA A 107 -16.10 12.70 13.63
N SER A 108 -16.33 11.53 13.05
CA SER A 108 -16.07 10.21 13.68
C SER A 108 -14.64 10.10 14.22
N TYR A 109 -13.67 10.60 13.48
CA TYR A 109 -12.34 10.89 13.99
C TYR A 109 -12.36 12.30 14.54
N SER A 110 -11.92 12.47 15.76
CA SER A 110 -11.93 13.78 16.37
C SER A 110 -10.87 14.75 15.84
N TRP A 111 -10.05 14.30 14.92
CA TRP A 111 -8.97 15.05 14.26
C TRP A 111 -8.22 15.99 15.22
N THR A 112 -7.75 15.42 16.31
CA THR A 112 -6.98 16.13 17.33
C THR A 112 -5.54 16.29 16.86
N CYS A 113 -4.98 17.49 17.09
CA CYS A 113 -3.58 17.75 16.77
C CYS A 113 -2.65 16.90 17.62
N ILE A 114 -1.85 16.05 17.01
CA ILE A 114 -0.91 15.16 17.69
C ILE A 114 0.26 15.91 18.39
N ASP A 115 0.47 17.19 18.05
CA ASP A 115 1.48 18.04 18.69
C ASP A 115 0.95 18.81 19.88
N HIS A 116 -0.36 18.72 20.16
CA HIS A 116 -0.95 19.43 21.29
C HIS A 116 -0.47 18.81 22.61
N PRO A 117 0.19 19.56 23.52
CA PRO A 117 0.79 18.99 24.73
C PRO A 117 -0.23 18.38 25.68
N GLY A 118 -1.43 18.96 25.80
CA GLY A 118 -2.52 18.39 26.59
C GLY A 118 -2.99 17.05 26.00
N TYR A 119 -3.03 16.90 24.67
CA TYR A 119 -3.37 15.63 24.05
C TYR A 119 -2.31 14.57 24.33
N ARG A 120 -1.02 14.90 24.17
CA ARG A 120 0.07 13.98 24.47
C ARG A 120 0.01 13.49 25.92
N SER A 121 -0.18 14.43 26.87
CA SER A 121 -0.22 14.10 28.30
C SER A 121 -1.41 13.21 28.69
N GLU A 122 -2.62 13.54 28.21
CA GLU A 122 -3.81 12.77 28.59
C GLU A 122 -3.87 11.44 27.84
N ALA A 123 -3.46 11.39 26.56
CA ALA A 123 -3.39 10.13 25.81
C ALA A 123 -2.34 9.17 26.41
N GLU A 124 -1.15 9.67 26.83
CA GLU A 124 -0.17 8.85 27.52
C GLU A 124 -0.74 8.25 28.81
N ARG A 125 -1.37 9.07 29.64
CA ARG A 125 -2.01 8.61 30.86
C ARG A 125 -3.04 7.52 30.58
N TYR A 126 -3.89 7.75 29.60
CA TYR A 126 -4.93 6.80 29.21
C TYR A 126 -4.33 5.49 28.67
N ILE A 127 -3.34 5.54 27.78
CA ILE A 127 -2.66 4.35 27.26
C ILE A 127 -2.03 3.54 28.41
N ARG A 128 -1.35 4.21 29.36
CA ARG A 128 -0.77 3.53 30.52
C ARG A 128 -1.84 2.82 31.35
N THR A 129 -2.94 3.50 31.67
CA THR A 129 -4.04 2.92 32.44
C THR A 129 -4.64 1.69 31.73
N LEU A 130 -4.85 1.78 30.41
CA LEU A 130 -5.35 0.68 29.59
C LEU A 130 -4.38 -0.51 29.58
N THR A 131 -3.10 -0.23 29.37
CA THR A 131 -2.04 -1.26 29.29
C THR A 131 -1.84 -1.94 30.65
N GLU A 132 -1.76 -1.18 31.74
CA GLU A 132 -1.63 -1.71 33.12
C GLU A 132 -2.78 -2.67 33.45
N ARG A 133 -4.00 -2.36 32.99
CA ARG A 133 -5.16 -3.18 33.27
C ARG A 133 -5.12 -4.52 32.53
N TYR A 134 -4.79 -4.53 31.25
CA TYR A 134 -4.95 -5.72 30.40
C TYR A 134 -3.67 -6.51 30.12
N GLN A 135 -2.45 -6.01 30.43
CA GLN A 135 -1.19 -6.70 30.14
C GLN A 135 -1.08 -8.12 30.69
N GLY A 136 -1.81 -8.44 31.76
CA GLY A 136 -1.85 -9.77 32.39
C GLY A 136 -2.98 -10.68 31.89
N HIS A 137 -3.88 -10.17 31.07
CA HIS A 137 -5.07 -10.92 30.68
C HIS A 137 -4.77 -11.93 29.56
N ARG A 138 -5.22 -13.20 29.74
CA ARG A 138 -4.91 -14.30 28.82
C ARG A 138 -5.44 -14.14 27.40
N ALA A 139 -6.50 -13.35 27.21
CA ALA A 139 -7.09 -13.08 25.90
C ALA A 139 -6.32 -12.00 25.12
N LEU A 140 -5.53 -11.15 25.78
CA LEU A 140 -4.77 -10.12 25.11
C LEU A 140 -3.69 -10.74 24.23
N TYR A 141 -3.70 -10.39 22.94
CA TYR A 141 -2.71 -10.84 21.97
C TYR A 141 -1.75 -9.72 21.54
N ALA A 142 -2.30 -8.55 21.21
CA ALA A 142 -1.53 -7.41 20.73
C ALA A 142 -2.28 -6.09 21.00
N TYR A 143 -1.55 -4.97 20.90
CA TYR A 143 -2.14 -3.64 20.94
C TYR A 143 -2.10 -3.01 19.55
N GLN A 144 -3.24 -2.46 19.10
CA GLN A 144 -3.27 -1.58 17.94
C GLN A 144 -3.10 -0.13 18.41
N LEU A 145 -2.03 0.49 17.98
CA LEU A 145 -1.79 1.92 18.17
C LEU A 145 -2.79 2.71 17.34
N HIS A 146 -2.92 3.99 17.57
CA HIS A 146 -3.84 4.91 16.90
C HIS A 146 -4.43 4.39 15.57
N ASN A 147 -5.74 4.44 15.40
CA ASN A 147 -6.37 3.92 14.18
C ASN A 147 -6.15 4.88 13.02
N GLU A 148 -5.67 4.37 11.87
CA GLU A 148 -5.51 5.09 10.60
C GLU A 148 -4.87 6.47 10.78
N VAL A 149 -3.66 6.51 11.35
CA VAL A 149 -2.97 7.78 11.59
C VAL A 149 -2.75 8.56 10.29
N GLY A 150 -2.95 9.87 10.33
CA GLY A 150 -2.77 10.75 9.18
C GLY A 150 -3.71 11.96 9.26
N PHE A 151 -3.70 12.81 8.23
CA PHE A 151 -4.69 13.86 8.08
C PHE A 151 -5.97 13.34 7.41
N PRO A 152 -7.10 14.07 7.55
CA PRO A 152 -8.33 13.71 6.87
C PRO A 152 -8.12 13.47 5.38
N PHE A 153 -8.55 12.31 4.91
CA PHE A 153 -8.46 11.90 3.51
C PHE A 153 -9.82 12.01 2.78
N MET A 154 -10.89 12.09 3.54
CA MET A 154 -12.22 12.34 2.96
C MET A 154 -12.37 13.83 2.69
N SER A 155 -12.71 14.16 1.46
CA SER A 155 -13.13 15.51 1.13
C SER A 155 -14.47 15.80 1.84
N ASP A 156 -14.69 17.07 2.19
CA ASP A 156 -15.99 17.58 2.66
C ASP A 156 -17.08 17.54 1.57
N GLY A 157 -16.94 16.74 0.54
CA GLY A 157 -17.81 16.67 -0.63
C GLY A 157 -17.47 17.70 -1.72
N GLN A 158 -16.36 18.45 -1.57
CA GLN A 158 -15.94 19.49 -2.53
C GLN A 158 -14.65 19.16 -3.29
N ASP A 159 -14.18 17.92 -3.29
CA ASP A 159 -12.92 17.47 -3.93
C ASP A 159 -11.65 18.23 -3.47
N ARG A 160 -11.71 18.93 -2.35
CA ARG A 160 -10.59 19.70 -1.82
C ARG A 160 -10.06 19.09 -0.54
N VAL A 161 -8.89 18.49 -0.62
CA VAL A 161 -8.15 18.10 0.57
C VAL A 161 -7.44 19.33 1.13
N ASP A 162 -7.88 19.81 2.29
CA ASP A 162 -7.23 20.92 3.00
C ASP A 162 -5.84 20.51 3.52
N ILE A 163 -4.99 21.52 3.69
CA ILE A 163 -3.64 21.32 4.25
C ILE A 163 -3.70 21.56 5.76
N TYR A 164 -3.18 20.61 6.57
CA TYR A 164 -3.14 20.63 8.03
C TYR A 164 -1.71 20.38 8.54
N CYS A 165 -1.36 20.55 9.82
CA CYS A 165 -2.04 21.34 10.83
C CYS A 165 -1.28 22.65 11.05
N TYR A 166 -1.99 23.78 11.08
CA TYR A 166 -1.42 25.13 11.23
C TYR A 166 -1.64 25.71 12.65
N CYS A 167 -1.76 24.84 13.66
CA CYS A 167 -1.80 25.30 15.05
C CYS A 167 -0.39 25.73 15.52
N LYS A 168 -0.35 26.55 16.57
CA LYS A 168 0.92 27.05 17.14
C LYS A 168 1.91 25.95 17.51
N HIS A 169 1.41 24.81 17.99
CA HIS A 169 2.26 23.68 18.42
C HIS A 169 2.92 22.98 17.25
N SER A 170 2.18 22.70 16.17
CA SER A 170 2.73 22.09 14.97
C SER A 170 3.72 23.02 14.24
N ILE A 171 3.43 24.33 14.20
CA ILE A 171 4.36 25.32 13.62
C ILE A 171 5.66 25.35 14.44
N GLN A 172 5.57 25.35 15.78
CA GLN A 172 6.75 25.31 16.63
C GLN A 172 7.57 24.02 16.44
N HIS A 173 6.90 22.88 16.33
CA HIS A 173 7.57 21.60 16.08
C HIS A 173 8.22 21.58 14.68
N PHE A 174 7.56 22.11 13.67
CA PHE A 174 8.14 22.27 12.34
C PHE A 174 9.43 23.12 12.35
N ARG A 175 9.45 24.25 13.08
CA ARG A 175 10.64 25.09 13.26
C ARG A 175 11.80 24.33 13.93
N GLN A 176 11.49 23.49 14.91
CA GLN A 176 12.50 22.61 15.53
C GLN A 176 13.03 21.56 14.56
N TRP A 177 12.14 20.97 13.75
CA TRP A 177 12.51 20.02 12.70
C TRP A 177 13.41 20.68 11.64
N LEU A 178 13.09 21.90 11.20
CA LEU A 178 13.91 22.67 10.27
C LEU A 178 15.30 22.96 10.88
N LYS A 179 15.36 23.35 12.15
CA LYS A 179 16.63 23.59 12.85
C LYS A 179 17.50 22.33 12.92
N LYS A 180 16.89 21.17 13.15
CA LYS A 180 17.59 19.88 13.15
C LYS A 180 18.10 19.52 11.73
N LYS A 181 17.31 19.78 10.70
CA LYS A 181 17.64 19.46 9.29
C LYS A 181 18.74 20.36 8.74
N TYR A 182 18.60 21.65 8.87
CA TYR A 182 19.49 22.64 8.25
C TYR A 182 20.63 23.11 9.14
N LYS A 183 20.52 22.99 10.46
CA LYS A 183 21.48 23.39 11.49
C LYS A 183 21.69 24.91 11.61
N ASP A 184 21.77 25.64 10.49
CA ASP A 184 21.86 27.11 10.48
C ASP A 184 20.86 27.73 9.48
N ILE A 185 20.48 28.97 9.76
CA ILE A 185 19.45 29.68 8.99
C ILE A 185 19.91 30.02 7.56
N SER A 186 21.21 30.19 7.36
CA SER A 186 21.76 30.48 6.03
C SER A 186 21.64 29.27 5.10
N ALA A 187 21.81 28.05 5.65
CA ALA A 187 21.61 26.81 4.90
C ALA A 187 20.14 26.64 4.50
N LEU A 188 19.20 26.93 5.40
CA LEU A 188 17.76 26.93 5.10
C LEU A 188 17.45 27.97 4.00
N ASN A 189 17.93 29.19 4.16
CA ASN A 189 17.68 30.24 3.20
C ASN A 189 18.23 29.90 1.80
N ARG A 190 19.42 29.30 1.71
CA ARG A 190 19.94 28.80 0.43
C ARG A 190 19.04 27.76 -0.21
N ALA A 191 18.42 26.88 0.59
CA ALA A 191 17.52 25.86 0.09
C ALA A 191 16.15 26.41 -0.33
N TRP A 192 15.62 27.41 0.40
CA TRP A 192 14.27 27.95 0.15
C TRP A 192 14.22 29.06 -0.89
N THR A 193 15.31 29.83 -1.06
CA THR A 193 15.29 31.15 -1.73
C THR A 193 16.03 31.22 -3.07
N TRP A 194 16.13 30.13 -3.81
CA TRP A 194 16.74 30.21 -5.13
C TRP A 194 16.00 31.17 -6.08
N SER A 195 14.68 31.31 -5.92
CA SER A 195 13.89 32.33 -6.59
C SER A 195 13.90 33.62 -5.79
N ALA A 196 13.97 34.77 -6.46
CA ALA A 196 14.09 36.10 -5.87
C ALA A 196 12.90 36.58 -5.03
N THR A 197 12.09 35.69 -4.47
CA THR A 197 10.86 36.03 -3.75
C THR A 197 10.96 35.79 -2.25
N ASN A 198 10.37 36.60 -1.49
CA ASN A 198 9.99 36.79 -0.09
C ASN A 198 10.10 35.59 0.89
N THR A 199 11.16 34.80 0.87
CA THR A 199 11.29 33.61 1.71
C THR A 199 12.54 33.59 2.59
N VAL A 200 13.28 34.71 2.65
CA VAL A 200 14.45 34.84 3.52
C VAL A 200 13.98 34.99 4.95
N CYS A 201 14.33 34.04 5.80
CA CYS A 201 14.08 34.08 7.24
C CYS A 201 15.32 34.67 7.97
N GLY A 202 15.13 35.59 8.91
CA GLY A 202 16.18 36.09 9.77
C GLY A 202 16.57 35.08 10.83
N SER A 203 15.62 34.24 11.25
CA SER A 203 15.80 33.18 12.24
C SER A 203 14.85 32.00 11.97
N PHE A 204 15.05 30.87 12.65
CA PHE A 204 14.12 29.73 12.56
C PHE A 204 12.75 30.05 13.14
N GLU A 205 12.63 30.98 14.07
CA GLU A 205 11.40 31.43 14.69
C GLU A 205 10.49 32.17 13.71
N GLU A 206 11.06 32.73 12.63
CA GLU A 206 10.32 33.39 11.54
C GLU A 206 9.88 32.44 10.41
N CYS A 207 10.36 31.20 10.44
CA CYS A 207 9.98 30.24 9.41
C CYS A 207 8.53 29.81 9.58
N GLU A 208 7.74 30.01 8.53
CA GLU A 208 6.33 29.61 8.47
C GLU A 208 6.13 28.48 7.45
N PRO A 209 5.21 27.52 7.70
CA PRO A 209 4.84 26.53 6.71
C PRO A 209 4.18 27.21 5.49
N PRO A 210 4.21 26.57 4.29
CA PRO A 210 3.51 27.10 3.11
C PRO A 210 2.00 27.01 3.32
N GLU A 211 1.26 28.08 2.99
CA GLU A 211 -0.22 28.11 3.15
C GLU A 211 -0.95 27.48 1.97
N ALA A 212 -0.26 27.24 0.86
CA ALA A 212 -0.77 26.61 -0.35
C ALA A 212 0.34 25.81 -1.04
N LYS A 213 -0.06 24.98 -1.99
CA LYS A 213 0.90 24.37 -2.94
C LYS A 213 1.69 25.45 -3.65
N PRO A 214 2.99 25.23 -3.99
CA PRO A 214 3.80 26.26 -4.60
C PRO A 214 3.27 26.69 -5.96
N GLU A 215 3.27 27.99 -6.19
CA GLU A 215 3.05 28.59 -7.51
C GLU A 215 4.35 28.57 -8.33
N VAL A 216 4.28 28.90 -9.63
CA VAL A 216 5.42 28.84 -10.57
C VAL A 216 6.70 29.53 -10.06
N TRP A 217 6.57 30.63 -9.30
CA TRP A 217 7.69 31.40 -8.75
C TRP A 217 7.97 31.11 -7.27
N SER A 218 7.28 30.14 -6.69
CA SER A 218 7.45 29.78 -5.28
C SER A 218 8.49 28.70 -5.10
N SER A 219 9.05 28.62 -3.89
CA SER A 219 9.97 27.56 -3.52
C SER A 219 9.25 26.23 -3.29
N VAL A 220 9.50 25.23 -4.12
CA VAL A 220 9.02 23.86 -3.90
C VAL A 220 9.66 23.23 -2.65
N THR A 221 10.87 23.67 -2.28
CA THR A 221 11.59 23.15 -1.10
C THR A 221 10.83 23.38 0.20
N ARG A 222 10.19 24.56 0.33
CA ARG A 222 9.36 24.87 1.53
C ARG A 222 8.15 23.92 1.63
N TRP A 223 7.52 23.58 0.50
CA TRP A 223 6.49 22.58 0.43
C TRP A 223 7.01 21.19 0.81
N MET A 224 8.15 20.81 0.23
CA MET A 224 8.79 19.53 0.55
C MET A 224 9.04 19.40 2.06
N ASP A 225 9.64 20.41 2.66
CA ASP A 225 9.95 20.40 4.09
C ASP A 225 8.70 20.24 4.96
N TRP A 226 7.61 20.93 4.61
CA TRP A 226 6.35 20.82 5.34
C TRP A 226 5.72 19.42 5.23
N ARG A 227 5.75 18.80 4.05
CA ARG A 227 5.19 17.45 3.88
C ARG A 227 6.08 16.38 4.48
N LEU A 228 7.38 16.47 4.32
CA LEU A 228 8.35 15.55 4.94
C LEU A 228 8.33 15.65 6.46
N PHE A 229 8.20 16.86 7.02
CA PHE A 229 7.99 17.04 8.45
C PHE A 229 6.79 16.23 8.96
N TRP A 230 5.65 16.28 8.26
CA TRP A 230 4.47 15.54 8.70
C TRP A 230 4.64 14.03 8.57
N MET A 231 5.32 13.54 7.56
CA MET A 231 5.69 12.13 7.43
C MET A 231 6.52 11.66 8.62
N ASP A 232 7.54 12.43 8.98
CA ASP A 232 8.39 12.15 10.16
C ASP A 232 7.59 12.25 11.46
N ASN A 233 6.71 13.25 11.58
CA ASN A 233 5.95 13.53 12.79
C ASN A 233 4.91 12.45 13.08
N PHE A 234 4.16 11.99 12.10
CA PHE A 234 3.23 10.87 12.29
C PHE A 234 3.97 9.56 12.59
N THR A 235 5.09 9.31 11.94
CA THR A 235 5.94 8.16 12.27
C THR A 235 6.42 8.20 13.72
N GLU A 236 6.87 9.37 14.19
CA GLU A 236 7.31 9.55 15.59
C GLU A 236 6.14 9.46 16.57
N PHE A 237 4.94 9.89 16.18
CA PHE A 237 3.74 9.74 17.01
C PHE A 237 3.38 8.26 17.25
N ILE A 238 3.47 7.41 16.24
CA ILE A 238 3.26 5.97 16.39
C ILE A 238 4.37 5.38 17.27
N ARG A 239 5.63 5.73 17.02
CA ARG A 239 6.76 5.28 17.85
C ARG A 239 6.63 5.73 19.31
N TRP A 240 6.07 6.91 19.56
CA TRP A 240 5.79 7.40 20.91
C TRP A 240 4.75 6.54 21.63
N GLN A 241 3.64 6.15 20.97
CA GLN A 241 2.67 5.25 21.58
C GLN A 241 3.26 3.86 21.83
N ASP A 242 4.05 3.34 20.90
CA ASP A 242 4.78 2.08 21.07
C ASP A 242 5.65 2.10 22.34
N ARG A 243 6.45 3.16 22.52
CA ARG A 243 7.30 3.33 23.73
C ARG A 243 6.49 3.30 25.02
N ILE A 244 5.37 4.02 25.07
CA ILE A 244 4.49 4.04 26.26
C ILE A 244 4.03 2.63 26.62
N ILE A 245 3.56 1.87 25.65
CA ILE A 245 3.11 0.49 25.88
C ILE A 245 4.29 -0.37 26.33
N LYS A 246 5.44 -0.29 25.65
CA LYS A 246 6.63 -1.10 25.95
C LYS A 246 7.28 -0.81 27.31
N GLU A 247 7.04 0.36 27.87
CA GLU A 247 7.45 0.67 29.26
C GLU A 247 6.66 -0.14 30.29
N THR A 248 5.40 -0.47 29.98
CA THR A 248 4.50 -1.25 30.85
C THR A 248 4.45 -2.72 30.44
N ASP A 249 4.29 -3.01 29.16
CA ASP A 249 4.11 -4.36 28.62
C ASP A 249 5.06 -4.63 27.44
N ARG A 250 6.16 -5.33 27.71
CA ARG A 250 7.14 -5.75 26.70
C ARG A 250 6.81 -7.09 26.05
N ARG A 251 5.80 -7.80 26.55
CA ARG A 251 5.47 -9.14 26.11
C ARG A 251 4.59 -9.14 24.86
N HIS A 252 3.57 -8.29 24.84
CA HIS A 252 2.62 -8.27 23.74
C HIS A 252 3.12 -7.34 22.63
N PRO A 253 2.99 -7.75 21.37
CA PRO A 253 3.38 -6.90 20.24
C PRO A 253 2.45 -5.70 20.07
N THR A 254 2.99 -4.67 19.47
CA THR A 254 2.25 -3.50 19.01
C THR A 254 2.10 -3.55 17.51
N THR A 255 1.01 -2.98 16.99
CA THR A 255 0.78 -2.84 15.55
C THR A 255 0.10 -1.51 15.26
N THR A 256 0.21 -1.04 14.02
CA THR A 256 -0.55 0.08 13.50
C THR A 256 -1.16 -0.30 12.16
N ASN A 257 -2.35 0.21 11.86
CA ASN A 257 -2.95 0.05 10.54
C ASN A 257 -2.64 1.27 9.66
N ILE A 258 -2.42 1.00 8.39
CA ILE A 258 -2.21 2.02 7.37
C ILE A 258 -3.41 1.98 6.44
N PHE A 259 -4.18 3.05 6.46
CA PHE A 259 -5.22 3.25 5.47
C PHE A 259 -4.59 3.66 4.15
N TYR A 260 -5.00 2.98 3.08
CA TYR A 260 -4.46 3.22 1.75
C TYR A 260 -5.61 3.58 0.80
N HIS A 261 -5.79 4.86 0.58
CA HIS A 261 -6.91 5.34 -0.20
C HIS A 261 -6.75 5.11 -1.71
N LYS A 262 -5.50 5.11 -2.20
CA LYS A 262 -5.22 4.94 -3.64
C LYS A 262 -3.99 4.09 -3.86
N SER A 263 -4.17 2.93 -4.46
CA SER A 263 -3.06 2.01 -4.78
C SER A 263 -1.93 2.62 -5.62
N GLN A 264 -2.18 3.78 -6.22
CA GLN A 264 -1.22 4.51 -7.05
C GLN A 264 -0.48 5.64 -6.30
N ASP A 265 -0.78 5.87 -5.01
CA ASP A 265 -0.06 6.82 -4.15
C ASP A 265 0.72 6.05 -3.07
N PRO A 266 1.98 5.67 -3.32
CA PRO A 266 2.74 4.81 -2.40
C PRO A 266 3.13 5.48 -1.08
N PHE A 267 2.84 6.76 -0.89
CA PHE A 267 3.24 7.49 0.31
C PHE A 267 2.12 8.23 1.03
N GLY A 268 0.95 8.41 0.41
CA GLY A 268 -0.13 9.18 1.03
C GLY A 268 0.28 10.62 1.38
N VAL A 269 0.85 11.36 0.42
CA VAL A 269 1.48 12.67 0.65
C VAL A 269 0.58 13.65 1.40
N MET A 270 -0.69 13.78 0.99
CA MET A 270 -1.62 14.71 1.62
C MET A 270 -2.07 14.27 3.01
N MET A 271 -2.03 12.97 3.28
CA MET A 271 -2.26 12.43 4.62
C MET A 271 -1.05 12.60 5.55
N GLY A 272 0.13 12.90 5.01
CA GLY A 272 1.37 13.04 5.75
C GLY A 272 2.02 11.69 6.09
N LEU A 273 1.91 10.69 5.24
CA LEU A 273 2.35 9.32 5.51
C LEU A 273 3.60 8.93 4.71
N ASP A 274 4.59 8.40 5.41
CA ASP A 274 5.66 7.57 4.85
C ASP A 274 5.45 6.14 5.37
N GLN A 275 4.86 5.31 4.54
CA GLN A 275 4.46 3.96 4.95
C GLN A 275 5.67 3.06 5.21
N PHE A 276 6.80 3.28 4.49
CA PHE A 276 8.03 2.53 4.71
C PHE A 276 8.67 2.86 6.07
N GLU A 277 8.62 4.12 6.51
CA GLU A 277 9.14 4.52 7.81
C GLU A 277 8.17 4.17 8.95
N MET A 278 6.86 4.29 8.73
CA MET A 278 5.85 3.90 9.72
C MET A 278 5.93 2.42 10.09
N ALA A 279 6.24 1.55 9.11
CA ALA A 279 6.42 0.13 9.36
C ALA A 279 7.56 -0.19 10.35
N LYS A 280 8.47 0.75 10.57
CA LYS A 280 9.57 0.65 11.56
C LYS A 280 9.17 1.12 12.96
N ALA A 281 8.02 1.80 13.08
CA ALA A 281 7.62 2.50 14.31
C ALA A 281 6.92 1.62 15.36
N ALA A 282 6.41 0.45 14.97
CA ALA A 282 5.77 -0.54 15.83
C ALA A 282 6.35 -1.93 15.55
N ASP A 283 6.02 -2.95 16.34
CA ASP A 283 6.49 -4.33 16.10
C ASP A 283 5.96 -4.86 14.76
N LEU A 284 4.71 -4.57 14.45
CA LEU A 284 3.97 -5.05 13.28
C LEU A 284 3.29 -3.87 12.58
N VAL A 285 2.88 -4.09 11.33
CA VAL A 285 2.10 -3.14 10.56
C VAL A 285 1.06 -3.89 9.74
N GLY A 286 -0.13 -3.33 9.64
CA GLY A 286 -1.22 -3.88 8.85
C GLY A 286 -1.77 -2.88 7.85
N TYR A 287 -2.53 -3.41 6.91
CA TYR A 287 -3.16 -2.67 5.83
C TYR A 287 -4.68 -2.81 5.88
N ASP A 288 -5.37 -1.78 5.40
CA ASP A 288 -6.81 -1.74 5.28
C ASP A 288 -7.18 -1.84 3.79
N LEU A 289 -7.83 -2.93 3.41
CA LEU A 289 -8.13 -3.29 2.02
C LEU A 289 -9.63 -3.37 1.76
N TYR A 290 -10.15 -2.41 0.99
CA TYR A 290 -11.55 -2.31 0.59
C TYR A 290 -11.72 -2.37 -0.93
N PRO A 291 -11.68 -3.55 -1.56
CA PRO A 291 -11.70 -3.68 -3.02
C PRO A 291 -13.00 -3.20 -3.68
N GLY A 292 -14.10 -3.18 -2.94
CA GLY A 292 -15.40 -2.73 -3.44
C GLY A 292 -15.64 -1.23 -3.33
N SER A 293 -14.86 -0.53 -2.51
CA SER A 293 -14.91 0.92 -2.35
C SER A 293 -13.68 1.62 -2.95
N GLY A 294 -13.74 2.92 -3.12
CA GLY A 294 -12.61 3.69 -3.65
C GLY A 294 -12.41 3.55 -5.16
N ASP A 295 -11.19 3.28 -5.59
CA ASP A 295 -10.74 3.32 -7.00
C ASP A 295 -11.30 2.19 -7.90
N LYS A 296 -12.39 1.56 -7.54
CA LYS A 296 -12.97 0.43 -8.28
C LYS A 296 -12.01 -0.76 -8.40
N LEU A 297 -11.31 -1.08 -7.31
CA LEU A 297 -10.36 -2.20 -7.26
C LEU A 297 -11.02 -3.52 -7.68
N ARG A 298 -12.32 -3.66 -7.42
CA ARG A 298 -13.15 -4.77 -7.88
C ARG A 298 -13.14 -4.96 -9.41
N GLU A 299 -13.10 -3.87 -10.16
CA GLU A 299 -13.08 -3.88 -11.63
C GLU A 299 -11.65 -3.93 -12.20
N ARG A 300 -10.65 -3.76 -11.34
CA ARG A 300 -9.24 -3.61 -11.72
C ARG A 300 -8.35 -4.46 -10.83
N PRO A 301 -8.27 -5.77 -11.12
CA PRO A 301 -7.51 -6.74 -10.32
C PRO A 301 -6.05 -6.34 -10.11
N GLU A 302 -5.45 -5.69 -11.10
CA GLU A 302 -4.08 -5.18 -11.00
C GLU A 302 -3.88 -4.20 -9.83
N PHE A 303 -4.93 -3.54 -9.37
CA PHE A 303 -4.80 -2.59 -8.25
C PHE A 303 -4.86 -3.27 -6.89
N SER A 304 -5.68 -4.30 -6.70
CA SER A 304 -5.64 -5.12 -5.48
C SER A 304 -4.29 -5.80 -5.33
N SER A 305 -3.77 -6.42 -6.41
CA SER A 305 -2.43 -6.99 -6.43
C SER A 305 -1.34 -5.95 -6.14
N MET A 306 -1.42 -4.76 -6.77
CA MET A 306 -0.47 -3.66 -6.55
C MET A 306 -0.43 -3.23 -5.08
N PHE A 307 -1.59 -3.13 -4.46
CA PHE A 307 -1.73 -2.77 -3.06
C PHE A 307 -1.06 -3.81 -2.13
N LEU A 308 -1.35 -5.09 -2.35
CA LEU A 308 -0.81 -6.18 -1.54
C LEU A 308 0.70 -6.36 -1.75
N ASP A 309 1.17 -6.22 -2.99
CA ASP A 309 2.61 -6.24 -3.32
C ASP A 309 3.35 -5.06 -2.69
N HIS A 310 2.74 -3.89 -2.63
CA HIS A 310 3.28 -2.73 -1.93
C HIS A 310 3.38 -3.01 -0.42
N GLY A 311 2.32 -3.53 0.21
CA GLY A 311 2.33 -3.92 1.61
C GLY A 311 3.43 -4.95 1.94
N ARG A 312 3.57 -5.96 1.09
CA ARG A 312 4.66 -6.95 1.21
C ARG A 312 6.04 -6.29 1.06
N SER A 313 6.18 -5.33 0.15
CA SER A 313 7.45 -4.62 -0.08
C SER A 313 7.88 -3.76 1.11
N ILE A 314 6.95 -3.28 1.90
CA ILE A 314 7.21 -2.53 3.12
C ILE A 314 7.62 -3.47 4.27
N THR A 315 6.96 -4.62 4.40
CA THR A 315 7.15 -5.52 5.54
C THR A 315 8.33 -6.47 5.39
N ARG A 316 8.55 -7.00 4.19
CA ARG A 316 9.58 -8.02 3.90
C ARG A 316 11.02 -7.58 4.23
N PRO A 317 11.49 -6.36 3.88
CA PRO A 317 12.83 -5.91 4.24
C PRO A 317 13.08 -5.86 5.74
N LEU A 318 12.02 -5.67 6.52
CA LEU A 318 12.03 -5.63 7.97
C LEU A 318 11.85 -7.03 8.62
N LYS A 319 11.68 -8.06 7.80
CA LYS A 319 11.34 -9.44 8.26
C LYS A 319 10.06 -9.47 9.09
N LYS A 320 9.13 -8.59 8.81
CA LYS A 320 7.80 -8.54 9.43
C LYS A 320 6.80 -9.25 8.52
N PRO A 321 5.77 -9.91 9.09
CA PRO A 321 4.69 -10.48 8.29
C PRO A 321 3.80 -9.36 7.73
N LEU A 322 3.17 -9.62 6.59
CA LEU A 322 2.09 -8.78 6.10
C LEU A 322 0.80 -9.11 6.88
N TRP A 323 0.21 -8.09 7.49
CA TRP A 323 -1.09 -8.16 8.17
C TRP A 323 -2.13 -7.38 7.38
N ILE A 324 -3.35 -7.89 7.31
CA ILE A 324 -4.52 -7.16 6.82
C ILE A 324 -5.40 -6.88 8.03
N HIS A 325 -5.42 -5.60 8.44
CA HIS A 325 -6.15 -5.15 9.63
C HIS A 325 -7.62 -4.87 9.37
N GLU A 326 -7.94 -4.54 8.13
CA GLU A 326 -9.31 -4.34 7.70
C GLU A 326 -9.48 -4.90 6.30
N LEU A 327 -10.25 -5.97 6.18
CA LEU A 327 -10.67 -6.52 4.91
C LEU A 327 -12.16 -6.25 4.74
N GLU A 328 -12.56 -5.78 3.57
CA GLU A 328 -13.97 -5.55 3.25
C GLU A 328 -14.81 -6.78 3.57
N SER A 329 -15.82 -6.62 4.43
CA SER A 329 -16.59 -7.71 5.02
C SER A 329 -18.03 -7.79 4.54
N GLY A 330 -18.56 -6.74 3.94
CA GLY A 330 -19.95 -6.70 3.49
C GLY A 330 -20.30 -5.42 2.73
N PRO A 331 -21.59 -5.17 2.48
CA PRO A 331 -22.04 -3.98 1.78
C PRO A 331 -21.64 -2.70 2.51
N ILE A 332 -21.11 -1.72 1.78
CA ILE A 332 -20.82 -0.39 2.32
C ILE A 332 -21.79 0.60 1.71
N ASN A 333 -22.51 1.34 2.58
CA ASN A 333 -23.47 2.36 2.19
C ASN A 333 -23.36 3.56 3.10
N GLY A 334 -22.87 4.67 2.56
CA GLY A 334 -22.65 5.89 3.34
C GLY A 334 -23.90 6.66 3.76
N TRP A 335 -25.06 6.48 3.08
CA TRP A 335 -26.17 7.41 3.24
C TRP A 335 -27.57 6.81 3.03
N MET A 336 -27.84 5.58 3.37
CA MET A 336 -29.16 4.94 3.29
C MET A 336 -29.79 4.80 1.87
N LEU A 337 -29.19 5.37 0.85
CA LEU A 337 -29.77 5.41 -0.51
C LEU A 337 -29.32 4.24 -1.40
N GLY A 338 -29.03 3.13 -0.80
CA GLY A 338 -28.58 1.94 -1.48
C GLY A 338 -27.08 1.67 -1.27
N PRO A 339 -26.66 0.43 -1.45
CA PRO A 339 -25.28 0.05 -1.25
C PRO A 339 -24.40 0.66 -2.34
N HIS A 340 -23.27 1.26 -1.94
CA HIS A 340 -22.19 1.60 -2.86
C HIS A 340 -21.48 0.34 -3.33
N THR A 341 -21.42 -0.66 -2.44
CA THR A 341 -20.88 -1.98 -2.72
C THR A 341 -21.84 -3.05 -2.22
N ASN A 342 -21.83 -4.20 -2.83
CA ASN A 342 -22.61 -5.35 -2.41
C ASN A 342 -21.69 -6.58 -2.45
N THR A 343 -20.92 -6.73 -1.38
CA THR A 343 -19.94 -7.81 -1.24
C THR A 343 -20.66 -9.14 -1.07
N GLN A 344 -20.40 -10.09 -1.94
CA GLN A 344 -21.00 -11.42 -1.98
C GLN A 344 -19.99 -12.50 -1.62
N ARG A 345 -20.46 -13.75 -1.55
CA ARG A 345 -19.66 -14.94 -1.27
C ARG A 345 -18.36 -14.99 -2.11
N GLU A 346 -18.50 -14.81 -3.42
CA GLU A 346 -17.40 -14.90 -4.38
C GLU A 346 -16.33 -13.84 -4.14
N GLU A 347 -16.71 -12.65 -3.66
CA GLU A 347 -15.77 -11.57 -3.36
C GLU A 347 -15.06 -11.79 -2.02
N ILE A 348 -15.76 -12.29 -1.01
CA ILE A 348 -15.13 -12.68 0.26
C ILE A 348 -14.06 -13.74 0.01
N LEU A 349 -14.37 -14.78 -0.77
CA LEU A 349 -13.42 -15.83 -1.14
C LEU A 349 -12.23 -15.24 -1.90
N ARG A 350 -12.50 -14.48 -2.96
CA ARG A 350 -11.43 -13.88 -3.78
C ARG A 350 -10.52 -13.01 -2.93
N ASN A 351 -11.07 -12.05 -2.18
CA ASN A 351 -10.29 -11.11 -1.38
C ASN A 351 -9.44 -11.84 -0.33
N GLY A 352 -10.00 -12.82 0.36
CA GLY A 352 -9.27 -13.62 1.35
C GLY A 352 -8.14 -14.43 0.72
N PHE A 353 -8.40 -15.16 -0.36
CA PHE A 353 -7.37 -15.97 -1.02
C PHE A 353 -6.33 -15.13 -1.77
N GLU A 354 -6.69 -13.93 -2.25
CA GLU A 354 -5.74 -12.99 -2.81
C GLU A 354 -4.76 -12.49 -1.74
N CYS A 355 -5.25 -12.10 -0.57
CA CYS A 355 -4.40 -11.74 0.55
C CYS A 355 -3.45 -12.89 0.95
N ILE A 356 -3.95 -14.12 1.05
CA ILE A 356 -3.14 -15.31 1.35
C ILE A 356 -2.09 -15.54 0.26
N GLY A 357 -2.47 -15.40 -1.01
CA GLY A 357 -1.58 -15.53 -2.17
C GLY A 357 -0.44 -14.49 -2.18
N HIS A 358 -0.67 -13.32 -1.62
CA HIS A 358 0.33 -12.26 -1.42
C HIS A 358 1.12 -12.36 -0.11
N ASP A 359 1.03 -13.48 0.61
CA ASP A 359 1.79 -13.77 1.83
C ASP A 359 1.27 -13.10 3.10
N ALA A 360 -0.02 -12.74 3.17
CA ALA A 360 -0.60 -12.28 4.43
C ALA A 360 -0.60 -13.41 5.49
N LYS A 361 -0.26 -13.03 6.72
CA LYS A 361 -0.24 -13.95 7.90
C LYS A 361 -1.29 -13.59 8.93
N PHE A 362 -2.05 -12.57 8.67
CA PHE A 362 -3.22 -12.13 9.42
C PHE A 362 -4.26 -11.57 8.47
N LEU A 363 -5.48 -12.06 8.57
CA LEU A 363 -6.66 -11.53 7.90
C LEU A 363 -7.68 -11.14 8.95
N LEU A 364 -8.11 -9.88 8.94
CA LEU A 364 -9.15 -9.39 9.82
C LEU A 364 -10.22 -8.66 9.02
N TYR A 365 -11.44 -9.17 9.05
CA TYR A 365 -12.60 -8.47 8.51
C TYR A 365 -12.88 -7.22 9.33
N GLN A 366 -13.16 -6.13 8.64
CA GLN A 366 -13.43 -4.85 9.28
C GLN A 366 -14.62 -4.95 10.26
N GLY A 367 -15.68 -5.68 9.92
CA GLY A 367 -16.79 -5.99 10.80
C GLY A 367 -17.19 -7.46 10.73
N TRP A 368 -17.36 -8.11 11.89
CA TRP A 368 -17.98 -9.44 11.93
C TRP A 368 -19.46 -9.33 11.62
N LYS A 369 -20.15 -8.38 12.26
CA LYS A 369 -21.58 -8.14 12.11
C LYS A 369 -21.81 -6.77 11.47
N GLU A 370 -22.89 -6.61 10.74
CA GLU A 370 -23.29 -5.30 10.22
C GLU A 370 -23.56 -4.31 11.36
N TRP A 371 -23.25 -3.04 11.14
CA TRP A 371 -23.44 -2.01 12.16
C TRP A 371 -24.75 -1.29 11.98
N GLU A 372 -25.45 -1.13 13.10
CA GLU A 372 -26.78 -0.50 13.21
C GLU A 372 -26.67 0.97 13.64
N PHE A 373 -25.96 1.82 12.92
CA PHE A 373 -26.04 3.23 13.22
C PHE A 373 -26.27 4.09 11.96
N GLN A 374 -27.25 4.92 12.07
CA GLN A 374 -27.72 5.77 11.00
C GLN A 374 -26.85 7.04 10.85
N PRO A 375 -26.62 7.51 9.64
CA PRO A 375 -27.11 7.00 8.35
C PRO A 375 -26.13 6.02 7.66
N LEU A 376 -25.08 5.59 8.34
CA LEU A 376 -24.04 4.72 7.82
C LEU A 376 -24.47 3.25 7.97
N HIS A 377 -24.47 2.51 6.87
CA HIS A 377 -24.56 1.07 6.86
C HIS A 377 -23.20 0.50 6.46
N TRP A 378 -22.58 -0.21 7.39
CA TRP A 378 -21.29 -0.86 7.15
C TRP A 378 -21.46 -2.35 7.34
N GLY A 379 -21.35 -3.10 6.24
CA GLY A 379 -21.66 -4.51 6.22
C GLY A 379 -20.63 -5.37 6.90
N GLY A 380 -21.12 -6.45 7.52
CA GLY A 380 -20.32 -7.49 8.18
C GLY A 380 -20.38 -8.83 7.46
N ILE A 381 -19.68 -9.80 8.00
CA ILE A 381 -19.70 -11.19 7.56
C ILE A 381 -21.07 -11.82 7.82
N VAL A 382 -21.72 -11.49 8.93
CA VAL A 382 -23.11 -11.84 9.24
C VAL A 382 -24.01 -10.62 9.12
N GLU A 383 -25.31 -10.88 8.95
CA GLU A 383 -26.32 -9.83 8.79
C GLU A 383 -26.56 -9.06 10.12
N LEU A 384 -27.33 -7.99 10.06
CA LEU A 384 -27.59 -7.10 11.18
C LEU A 384 -28.24 -7.81 12.39
N ASP A 385 -29.07 -8.82 12.15
CA ASP A 385 -29.68 -9.66 13.18
C ASP A 385 -28.78 -10.83 13.66
N GLY A 386 -27.61 -10.99 13.02
CA GLY A 386 -26.64 -12.05 13.30
C GLY A 386 -26.86 -13.32 12.51
N GLU A 387 -27.77 -13.32 11.52
CA GLU A 387 -28.01 -14.49 10.67
C GLU A 387 -26.79 -14.79 9.78
N GLU A 388 -26.51 -16.08 9.63
CA GLU A 388 -25.40 -16.62 8.87
C GLU A 388 -25.80 -16.75 7.38
N GLY A 389 -25.29 -15.83 6.54
CA GLY A 389 -25.57 -15.80 5.12
C GLY A 389 -24.41 -16.32 4.25
N CYS A 390 -24.45 -16.00 2.95
CA CYS A 390 -23.44 -16.47 1.99
C CYS A 390 -22.02 -15.95 2.29
N ARG A 391 -21.89 -14.79 2.92
CA ARG A 391 -20.59 -14.23 3.35
C ARG A 391 -19.97 -15.04 4.48
N TYR A 392 -20.81 -15.46 5.44
CA TYR A 392 -20.40 -16.36 6.54
C TYR A 392 -19.87 -17.70 6.01
N GLU A 393 -20.60 -18.33 5.07
CA GLU A 393 -20.15 -19.59 4.47
C GLU A 393 -18.80 -19.43 3.74
N ALA A 394 -18.57 -18.29 3.09
CA ALA A 394 -17.27 -17.99 2.48
C ALA A 394 -16.17 -17.81 3.53
N ALA A 395 -16.43 -17.08 4.61
CA ALA A 395 -15.48 -16.88 5.69
C ALA A 395 -15.13 -18.22 6.38
N LYS A 396 -16.12 -19.09 6.59
CA LYS A 396 -15.94 -20.44 7.14
C LYS A 396 -15.11 -21.34 6.22
N GLU A 397 -15.30 -21.23 4.90
CA GLU A 397 -14.46 -21.94 3.92
C GLU A 397 -13.00 -21.49 3.98
N ILE A 398 -12.74 -20.17 4.09
CA ILE A 398 -11.39 -19.62 4.29
C ILE A 398 -10.81 -20.14 5.61
N GLY A 399 -11.56 -20.07 6.71
CA GLY A 399 -11.11 -20.55 8.02
C GLY A 399 -10.76 -22.04 8.03
N GLY A 400 -11.55 -22.86 7.35
CA GLY A 400 -11.25 -24.29 7.14
C GLY A 400 -9.94 -24.49 6.37
N PHE A 401 -9.75 -23.77 5.30
CA PHE A 401 -8.51 -23.81 4.49
C PHE A 401 -7.29 -23.36 5.32
N LEU A 402 -7.41 -22.28 6.08
CA LEU A 402 -6.33 -21.79 6.94
C LEU A 402 -5.91 -22.83 7.98
N LYS A 403 -6.88 -23.46 8.65
CA LYS A 403 -6.64 -24.51 9.64
C LYS A 403 -5.94 -25.74 9.02
N GLU A 404 -6.38 -26.17 7.84
CA GLU A 404 -5.80 -27.31 7.12
C GLU A 404 -4.35 -27.07 6.69
N ASN A 405 -4.01 -25.82 6.35
CA ASN A 405 -2.74 -25.44 5.75
C ASN A 405 -1.86 -24.56 6.63
N GLU A 406 -2.24 -24.35 7.91
CA GLU A 406 -1.60 -23.38 8.80
C GLU A 406 -0.09 -23.50 8.85
N LYS A 407 0.43 -24.71 9.12
CA LYS A 407 1.87 -24.96 9.19
C LYS A 407 2.58 -24.54 7.91
N PHE A 408 2.04 -24.92 6.75
CA PHE A 408 2.62 -24.53 5.47
C PHE A 408 2.58 -23.02 5.28
N LEU A 409 1.42 -22.39 5.52
CA LEU A 409 1.22 -20.95 5.31
C LEU A 409 2.11 -20.09 6.23
N MET A 410 2.38 -20.54 7.44
CA MET A 410 3.26 -19.82 8.37
C MET A 410 4.75 -19.92 7.98
N GLU A 411 5.17 -21.03 7.36
CA GLU A 411 6.54 -21.25 6.89
C GLU A 411 6.76 -20.70 5.47
N ALA A 412 5.72 -20.65 4.65
CA ALA A 412 5.80 -20.28 3.25
C ALA A 412 6.02 -18.78 3.05
N GLN A 413 6.65 -18.46 1.94
CA GLN A 413 6.83 -17.09 1.45
C GLN A 413 6.56 -17.05 -0.04
N VAL A 414 6.04 -15.92 -0.50
CA VAL A 414 6.05 -15.57 -1.92
C VAL A 414 7.51 -15.34 -2.34
N PRO A 415 8.01 -15.90 -3.45
CA PRO A 415 9.35 -15.61 -3.95
C PRO A 415 9.57 -14.10 -4.14
N LYS A 416 10.82 -13.66 -4.14
CA LYS A 416 11.17 -12.27 -4.46
C LYS A 416 10.74 -11.96 -5.89
N GLY A 417 10.15 -10.79 -6.13
CA GLY A 417 9.68 -10.38 -7.44
C GLY A 417 10.79 -10.36 -8.50
N GLN A 418 10.43 -10.58 -9.76
CA GLN A 418 11.35 -10.45 -10.89
C GLN A 418 11.56 -8.98 -11.27
N ALA A 419 10.64 -8.10 -10.88
CA ALA A 419 10.70 -6.67 -11.16
C ALA A 419 10.55 -5.85 -9.88
N ALA A 420 11.21 -4.71 -9.85
CA ALA A 420 10.99 -3.69 -8.83
C ALA A 420 10.65 -2.34 -9.44
N LEU A 421 9.70 -1.63 -8.84
CA LEU A 421 9.41 -0.23 -9.13
C LEU A 421 10.13 0.64 -8.10
N LEU A 422 11.03 1.51 -8.55
CA LEU A 422 11.70 2.47 -7.68
C LEU A 422 10.78 3.66 -7.41
N VAL A 423 10.45 3.85 -6.15
CA VAL A 423 9.61 4.95 -5.65
C VAL A 423 10.38 5.81 -4.65
N SER A 424 10.10 7.11 -4.60
CA SER A 424 10.71 8.05 -3.65
C SER A 424 9.65 8.97 -3.07
N LYS A 425 9.66 9.14 -1.76
CA LYS A 425 8.78 10.09 -1.06
C LYS A 425 9.02 11.53 -1.51
N GLU A 426 10.27 11.91 -1.73
CA GLU A 426 10.62 13.25 -2.23
C GLU A 426 10.05 13.48 -3.62
N ASN A 427 10.13 12.48 -4.51
CA ASN A 427 9.50 12.54 -5.83
C ASN A 427 7.99 12.74 -5.72
N ALA A 428 7.32 11.96 -4.87
CA ALA A 428 5.88 12.06 -4.67
C ALA A 428 5.49 13.43 -4.09
N VAL A 429 6.24 13.94 -3.12
CA VAL A 429 6.01 15.25 -2.49
C VAL A 429 6.20 16.40 -3.47
N ILE A 430 7.25 16.37 -4.30
CA ILE A 430 7.48 17.40 -5.31
C ILE A 430 6.33 17.41 -6.32
N LEU A 431 6.00 16.23 -6.87
CA LEU A 431 4.95 16.12 -7.89
C LEU A 431 3.58 16.51 -7.32
N ASN A 432 3.30 16.20 -6.07
CA ASN A 432 2.12 16.70 -5.38
C ASN A 432 2.14 18.24 -5.27
N GLY A 433 3.27 18.83 -4.90
CA GLY A 433 3.42 20.28 -4.80
C GLY A 433 3.13 21.00 -6.12
N VAL A 434 3.55 20.44 -7.24
CA VAL A 434 3.34 21.03 -8.57
C VAL A 434 2.12 20.49 -9.32
N ASN A 435 1.18 19.84 -8.61
CA ASN A 435 -0.08 19.28 -9.16
C ASN A 435 0.12 18.24 -10.27
N GLN A 436 1.17 17.41 -10.14
CA GLN A 436 1.48 16.31 -11.06
C GLN A 436 1.31 14.91 -10.41
N GLU A 437 0.70 14.82 -9.23
CA GLU A 437 0.44 13.57 -8.53
C GLU A 437 -0.38 12.57 -9.35
N SER A 438 -1.36 13.07 -10.12
CA SER A 438 -2.16 12.21 -11.01
C SER A 438 -1.33 11.62 -12.17
N PHE A 439 -0.28 12.30 -12.58
CA PHE A 439 0.62 11.81 -13.61
C PHE A 439 1.52 10.69 -13.06
N LEU A 440 2.07 10.89 -11.86
CA LEU A 440 2.81 9.85 -11.14
C LEU A 440 1.94 8.59 -10.93
N ALA A 441 0.70 8.78 -10.49
CA ALA A 441 -0.25 7.69 -10.31
C ALA A 441 -0.48 6.88 -11.59
N LYS A 442 -0.63 7.56 -12.75
CA LYS A 442 -0.74 6.90 -14.06
C LYS A 442 0.53 6.13 -14.42
N ALA A 443 1.70 6.70 -14.18
CA ALA A 443 2.97 6.06 -14.49
C ALA A 443 3.20 4.81 -13.64
N LEU A 444 2.96 4.89 -12.33
CA LEU A 444 3.05 3.75 -11.41
C LEU A 444 2.04 2.65 -11.78
N ALA A 445 0.77 3.01 -11.98
CA ALA A 445 -0.27 2.06 -12.38
C ALA A 445 0.04 1.40 -13.72
N GLY A 446 0.55 2.15 -14.69
CA GLY A 446 0.87 1.62 -16.02
C GLY A 446 2.09 0.71 -16.00
N ALA A 447 3.13 1.10 -15.27
CA ALA A 447 4.30 0.24 -15.09
C ALA A 447 3.94 -1.07 -14.38
N TYR A 448 3.24 -0.98 -13.25
CA TYR A 448 2.78 -2.16 -12.52
C TYR A 448 1.91 -3.07 -13.40
N LYS A 449 0.88 -2.50 -14.04
CA LYS A 449 -0.04 -3.24 -14.92
C LYS A 449 0.68 -3.96 -16.06
N ALA A 450 1.68 -3.34 -16.68
CA ALA A 450 2.43 -3.94 -17.77
C ALA A 450 3.19 -5.19 -17.31
N PHE A 451 3.90 -5.12 -16.18
CA PHE A 451 4.57 -6.28 -15.57
C PHE A 451 3.56 -7.35 -15.14
N TYR A 452 2.49 -6.95 -14.45
CA TYR A 452 1.43 -7.82 -13.97
C TYR A 452 0.78 -8.62 -15.12
N GLU A 453 0.44 -7.97 -16.24
CA GLU A 453 -0.14 -8.65 -17.39
C GLU A 453 0.82 -9.58 -18.14
N LEU A 454 2.13 -9.34 -18.00
CA LEU A 454 3.18 -10.24 -18.49
C LEU A 454 3.46 -11.41 -17.54
N GLY A 455 2.82 -11.42 -16.35
CA GLY A 455 2.96 -12.45 -15.34
C GLY A 455 4.11 -12.25 -14.36
N TYR A 456 4.83 -11.13 -14.44
CA TYR A 456 5.91 -10.82 -13.51
C TYR A 456 5.36 -10.37 -12.16
N GLN A 457 5.98 -10.85 -11.11
CA GLN A 457 5.75 -10.35 -9.77
C GLN A 457 6.56 -9.08 -9.54
N VAL A 458 5.90 -8.08 -8.96
CA VAL A 458 6.46 -6.74 -8.76
C VAL A 458 6.59 -6.43 -7.28
N ASP A 459 7.75 -5.93 -6.88
CA ASP A 459 7.96 -5.35 -5.56
C ASP A 459 8.24 -3.84 -5.69
N PHE A 460 8.08 -3.08 -4.62
CA PHE A 460 8.42 -1.67 -4.56
C PHE A 460 9.74 -1.50 -3.79
N VAL A 461 10.61 -0.67 -4.30
CA VAL A 461 11.90 -0.35 -3.66
C VAL A 461 12.08 1.15 -3.54
N THR A 462 12.79 1.58 -2.51
CA THR A 462 13.13 2.98 -2.26
C THR A 462 14.64 3.23 -2.41
N PRO A 463 15.11 4.47 -2.44
CA PRO A 463 16.55 4.76 -2.41
C PRO A 463 17.30 4.09 -1.25
N GLU A 464 16.69 3.97 -0.08
CA GLU A 464 17.26 3.29 1.07
C GLU A 464 17.44 1.77 0.84
N HIS A 465 16.57 1.16 0.03
CA HIS A 465 16.73 -0.24 -0.38
C HIS A 465 17.88 -0.44 -1.37
N LEU A 466 18.19 0.57 -2.18
CA LEU A 466 19.40 0.57 -3.01
C LEU A 466 20.65 0.70 -2.12
N GLU A 467 20.65 1.67 -1.20
CA GLU A 467 21.75 1.93 -0.26
C GLU A 467 22.09 0.70 0.60
N SER A 468 21.08 0.04 1.15
CA SER A 468 21.26 -1.16 1.99
C SER A 468 21.65 -2.41 1.18
N GLY A 469 21.65 -2.36 -0.15
CA GLY A 469 21.88 -3.49 -1.02
C GLY A 469 20.71 -4.48 -1.11
N TYR A 470 19.56 -4.17 -0.51
CA TYR A 470 18.36 -5.02 -0.60
C TYR A 470 17.86 -5.17 -2.03
N ALA A 471 17.97 -4.09 -2.84
CA ALA A 471 17.46 -4.06 -4.21
C ALA A 471 18.38 -4.71 -5.25
N LYS A 472 19.61 -5.13 -4.91
CA LYS A 472 20.64 -5.63 -5.86
C LYS A 472 20.24 -6.88 -6.63
N ASP A 473 19.41 -7.74 -6.04
CA ASP A 473 19.06 -9.05 -6.60
C ASP A 473 17.80 -9.01 -7.50
N TYR A 474 17.19 -7.86 -7.73
CA TYR A 474 16.11 -7.75 -8.70
C TYR A 474 16.68 -7.78 -10.12
N PRO A 475 16.18 -8.67 -11.00
CA PRO A 475 16.61 -8.69 -12.40
C PRO A 475 16.37 -7.37 -13.12
N VAL A 476 15.25 -6.69 -12.81
CA VAL A 476 14.91 -5.39 -13.39
C VAL A 476 14.43 -4.41 -12.35
N ILE A 477 14.89 -3.16 -12.47
CA ILE A 477 14.35 -1.99 -11.75
C ILE A 477 13.80 -1.01 -12.79
N ALA A 478 12.52 -0.67 -12.69
CA ALA A 478 11.90 0.37 -13.47
C ALA A 478 11.69 1.63 -12.62
N MET A 479 11.81 2.80 -13.25
CA MET A 479 11.70 4.11 -12.61
C MET A 479 10.51 4.89 -13.20
N PRO A 480 9.25 4.54 -12.86
CA PRO A 480 8.07 5.18 -13.44
C PRO A 480 7.97 6.64 -12.98
N PHE A 481 8.10 7.55 -13.94
CA PHE A 481 8.07 9.01 -13.72
C PHE A 481 8.89 9.47 -12.50
N LEU A 482 10.09 8.90 -12.33
CA LEU A 482 10.99 9.26 -11.24
C LEU A 482 11.78 10.52 -11.61
N THR A 483 11.19 11.68 -11.33
CA THR A 483 11.77 12.98 -11.65
C THR A 483 12.80 13.46 -10.63
N TYR A 484 12.77 12.96 -9.41
CA TYR A 484 13.70 13.30 -8.34
C TYR A 484 14.79 12.24 -8.17
N ILE A 485 16.03 12.60 -8.39
CA ILE A 485 17.20 11.73 -8.19
C ILE A 485 18.36 12.53 -7.61
N THR A 486 18.96 12.01 -6.54
CA THR A 486 20.19 12.56 -5.95
C THR A 486 21.43 11.89 -6.56
N GLY A 487 22.62 12.52 -6.41
CA GLY A 487 23.88 11.90 -6.82
C GLY A 487 24.13 10.55 -6.14
N GLN A 488 23.79 10.43 -4.87
CA GLN A 488 23.91 9.16 -4.13
C GLN A 488 23.05 8.06 -4.75
N THR A 489 21.77 8.34 -5.03
CA THR A 489 20.86 7.39 -5.69
C THR A 489 21.38 7.00 -7.08
N ALA A 490 21.88 7.97 -7.86
CA ALA A 490 22.46 7.73 -9.18
C ALA A 490 23.69 6.78 -9.08
N GLY A 491 24.55 6.96 -8.09
CA GLY A 491 25.69 6.07 -7.82
C GLY A 491 25.29 4.63 -7.52
N TYR A 492 24.26 4.42 -6.70
CA TYR A 492 23.74 3.08 -6.43
C TYR A 492 23.13 2.43 -7.67
N LEU A 493 22.36 3.18 -8.47
CA LEU A 493 21.79 2.67 -9.73
C LEU A 493 22.86 2.32 -10.75
N LYS A 494 23.95 3.09 -10.83
CA LYS A 494 25.11 2.74 -11.66
C LYS A 494 25.70 1.39 -11.23
N THR A 495 25.95 1.22 -9.94
CA THR A 495 26.47 -0.03 -9.39
C THR A 495 25.55 -1.21 -9.71
N TYR A 496 24.25 -1.04 -9.49
CA TYR A 496 23.25 -2.05 -9.81
C TYR A 496 23.31 -2.51 -11.28
N VAL A 497 23.38 -1.55 -12.22
CA VAL A 497 23.50 -1.89 -13.65
C VAL A 497 24.83 -2.54 -13.97
N GLU A 498 25.94 -2.05 -13.42
CA GLU A 498 27.26 -2.61 -13.67
C GLU A 498 27.39 -4.05 -13.17
N GLU A 499 26.64 -4.43 -12.13
CA GLU A 499 26.61 -5.79 -11.56
C GLU A 499 25.70 -6.76 -12.34
N GLY A 500 24.88 -6.28 -13.27
CA GLY A 500 24.08 -7.12 -14.17
C GLY A 500 22.59 -6.81 -14.24
N GLY A 501 22.13 -5.82 -13.49
CA GLY A 501 20.73 -5.41 -13.47
C GLY A 501 20.27 -4.72 -14.77
N ILE A 502 18.98 -4.80 -15.05
CA ILE A 502 18.32 -4.04 -16.12
C ILE A 502 17.65 -2.82 -15.48
N LEU A 503 18.02 -1.64 -15.93
CA LEU A 503 17.43 -0.37 -15.48
C LEU A 503 16.60 0.26 -16.58
N ILE A 504 15.32 0.59 -16.29
CA ILE A 504 14.41 1.21 -17.26
C ILE A 504 14.01 2.58 -16.74
N GLY A 505 14.36 3.64 -17.49
CA GLY A 505 13.96 5.02 -17.21
C GLY A 505 13.05 5.56 -18.30
N THR A 506 12.08 6.38 -17.92
CA THR A 506 11.17 7.10 -18.85
C THR A 506 11.50 8.60 -18.90
N ALA A 507 10.92 9.32 -19.82
CA ALA A 507 11.17 10.75 -20.00
C ALA A 507 11.08 11.54 -18.68
N ARG A 508 11.85 12.60 -18.55
CA ARG A 508 12.01 13.45 -17.36
C ARG A 508 12.73 12.77 -16.18
N CYS A 509 13.36 11.62 -16.41
CA CYS A 509 14.08 10.87 -15.39
C CYS A 509 15.18 11.71 -14.73
N GLY A 510 15.06 11.95 -13.42
CA GLY A 510 16.01 12.73 -12.64
C GLY A 510 16.06 14.22 -12.99
N MET A 511 14.96 14.78 -13.46
CA MET A 511 14.85 16.21 -13.78
C MET A 511 15.16 17.10 -12.58
N THR A 512 14.79 16.68 -11.39
CA THR A 512 15.01 17.39 -10.13
C THR A 512 15.91 16.60 -9.18
N GLY A 513 16.57 17.32 -8.29
CA GLY A 513 17.46 16.77 -7.27
C GLY A 513 17.25 17.41 -5.91
N THR A 514 18.31 17.48 -5.12
CA THR A 514 18.30 18.05 -3.78
C THR A 514 17.55 19.38 -3.74
N HIS A 515 16.66 19.53 -2.78
CA HIS A 515 15.75 20.68 -2.62
C HIS A 515 14.64 20.80 -3.68
N GLY A 516 14.45 19.79 -4.55
CA GLY A 516 13.47 19.86 -5.65
C GLY A 516 13.90 20.79 -6.80
N TRP A 517 15.16 21.21 -6.81
CA TRP A 517 15.69 22.06 -7.86
C TRP A 517 16.04 21.25 -9.11
N TYR A 518 16.00 21.90 -10.26
CA TYR A 518 16.42 21.26 -11.51
C TYR A 518 17.87 20.83 -11.45
N ASN A 519 18.14 19.61 -11.87
CA ASN A 519 19.48 19.15 -12.15
C ASN A 519 20.04 19.84 -13.40
N GLN A 520 21.34 20.02 -13.48
CA GLN A 520 21.99 20.70 -14.61
C GLN A 520 21.88 19.95 -15.96
N CYS A 521 21.59 18.66 -15.89
CA CYS A 521 21.33 17.82 -17.06
C CYS A 521 20.34 16.71 -16.71
N VAL A 522 19.67 16.19 -17.73
CA VAL A 522 18.71 15.07 -17.64
C VAL A 522 19.14 13.98 -18.61
N PRO A 523 19.31 12.73 -18.18
CA PRO A 523 19.42 12.27 -16.78
C PRO A 523 20.65 12.85 -16.07
N PRO A 524 20.60 13.00 -14.73
CA PRO A 524 21.68 13.66 -13.97
C PRO A 524 22.79 12.68 -13.57
N PHE A 525 23.90 13.23 -13.12
CA PHE A 525 25.01 12.53 -12.49
C PHE A 525 25.49 11.35 -13.36
N GLU A 526 25.80 10.23 -12.73
CA GLU A 526 26.25 9.00 -13.37
C GLU A 526 25.20 8.38 -14.30
N LEU A 527 23.92 8.70 -14.13
CA LEU A 527 22.85 8.15 -14.97
C LEU A 527 22.94 8.62 -16.42
N ARG A 528 23.54 9.78 -16.69
CA ARG A 528 23.85 10.21 -18.05
C ARG A 528 24.77 9.20 -18.76
N GLU A 529 25.78 8.71 -18.07
CA GLU A 529 26.70 7.70 -18.61
C GLU A 529 26.02 6.33 -18.69
N VAL A 530 25.25 5.96 -17.66
CA VAL A 530 24.55 4.67 -17.57
C VAL A 530 23.55 4.50 -18.71
N PHE A 531 22.71 5.50 -18.98
CA PHE A 531 21.77 5.49 -20.10
C PHE A 531 22.41 5.83 -21.44
N GLY A 532 23.56 6.51 -21.41
CA GLY A 532 24.23 6.98 -22.61
C GLY A 532 23.49 8.09 -23.35
N VAL A 533 22.65 8.85 -22.65
CA VAL A 533 21.82 9.92 -23.23
C VAL A 533 21.93 11.21 -22.45
N ARG A 534 21.72 12.31 -23.15
CA ARG A 534 21.45 13.62 -22.56
C ARG A 534 20.24 14.23 -23.27
N VAL A 535 19.25 14.66 -22.51
CA VAL A 535 18.08 15.38 -23.03
C VAL A 535 18.49 16.80 -23.39
N LEU A 536 18.20 17.19 -24.61
CA LEU A 536 18.45 18.55 -25.14
C LEU A 536 17.19 19.40 -25.03
N GLU A 537 16.07 18.86 -25.45
CA GLU A 537 14.76 19.53 -25.51
C GLU A 537 13.66 18.54 -25.09
N THR A 538 12.57 19.08 -24.57
CA THR A 538 11.37 18.31 -24.25
C THR A 538 10.14 19.04 -24.78
N GLU A 539 9.37 18.37 -25.63
CA GLU A 539 8.03 18.76 -26.00
C GLU A 539 7.02 18.07 -25.10
N ALA A 540 5.91 18.74 -24.79
CA ALA A 540 4.85 18.18 -23.95
C ALA A 540 3.46 18.49 -24.51
N GLY A 541 2.46 17.67 -24.16
CA GLY A 541 1.05 17.87 -24.52
C GLY A 541 0.56 17.08 -25.74
N SER A 542 1.40 16.24 -26.36
CA SER A 542 1.01 15.36 -27.47
C SER A 542 1.44 13.91 -27.20
N ASP A 543 0.76 12.96 -27.82
CA ASP A 543 1.14 11.55 -27.81
C ASP A 543 2.03 11.28 -29.04
N PRO A 544 3.37 11.27 -28.92
CA PRO A 544 4.26 11.13 -30.06
C PRO A 544 4.16 9.73 -30.68
N GLU A 545 4.23 9.65 -32.01
CA GLU A 545 4.23 8.39 -32.75
C GLU A 545 5.67 7.94 -33.01
N LEU A 546 5.89 6.63 -32.93
CA LEU A 546 7.21 6.02 -33.07
C LEU A 546 7.09 4.60 -33.67
N THR A 547 8.20 4.13 -34.21
CA THR A 547 8.32 2.77 -34.76
C THR A 547 9.32 1.96 -33.94
N MET A 548 8.92 0.74 -33.54
CA MET A 548 9.76 -0.24 -32.89
C MET A 548 9.52 -1.61 -33.54
N ASP A 549 10.60 -2.27 -33.99
CA ASP A 549 10.53 -3.58 -34.67
C ASP A 549 9.57 -3.61 -35.86
N GLY A 550 9.52 -2.51 -36.63
CA GLY A 550 8.62 -2.37 -37.81
C GLY A 550 7.15 -2.17 -37.48
N GLN A 551 6.78 -2.00 -36.23
CA GLN A 551 5.42 -1.71 -35.79
C GLN A 551 5.31 -0.30 -35.22
N ASN A 552 4.18 0.34 -35.47
CA ASN A 552 3.91 1.69 -34.99
C ASN A 552 3.25 1.67 -33.62
N TYR A 553 3.75 2.54 -32.73
CA TYR A 553 3.27 2.72 -31.37
C TYR A 553 3.02 4.20 -31.09
N LYS A 554 2.28 4.46 -30.02
CA LYS A 554 2.10 5.80 -29.45
C LYS A 554 2.81 5.88 -28.10
N GLY A 555 3.57 6.94 -27.93
CA GLY A 555 4.04 7.39 -26.64
C GLY A 555 2.94 8.12 -25.86
N TYR A 556 3.31 8.91 -24.88
CA TYR A 556 2.36 9.68 -24.09
C TYR A 556 2.99 10.98 -23.60
N TRP A 557 2.31 12.08 -23.84
CA TRP A 557 2.51 13.43 -23.29
C TRP A 557 3.87 14.09 -23.56
N HIS A 558 5.01 13.38 -23.41
CA HIS A 558 6.36 13.92 -23.59
C HIS A 558 7.03 13.30 -24.83
N LYS A 559 7.79 14.13 -25.53
CA LYS A 559 8.80 13.73 -26.52
C LYS A 559 10.10 14.44 -26.17
N GLU A 560 11.15 13.69 -25.94
CA GLU A 560 12.48 14.22 -25.65
C GLU A 560 13.43 14.03 -26.82
N LYS A 561 14.17 15.08 -27.15
CA LYS A 561 15.25 15.05 -28.12
C LYS A 561 16.55 14.68 -27.40
N LEU A 562 17.17 13.59 -27.83
CA LEU A 562 18.31 13.00 -27.16
C LEU A 562 19.62 13.28 -27.92
N LEU A 563 20.68 13.63 -27.16
CA LEU A 563 22.06 13.50 -27.60
C LEU A 563 22.60 12.18 -27.08
N LEU A 564 23.11 11.31 -27.95
CA LEU A 564 23.59 9.99 -27.62
C LEU A 564 25.11 10.00 -27.40
N SER A 565 25.57 9.21 -26.43
CA SER A 565 27.00 8.90 -26.27
C SER A 565 27.38 7.64 -27.05
N GLU A 566 28.67 7.45 -27.28
CA GLU A 566 29.22 6.26 -27.93
C GLU A 566 28.75 4.96 -27.23
N GLY A 567 28.45 3.95 -28.04
CA GLY A 567 27.96 2.65 -27.57
C GLY A 567 26.48 2.62 -27.14
N THR A 568 25.73 3.70 -27.40
CA THR A 568 24.28 3.75 -27.18
C THR A 568 23.55 3.36 -28.46
N GLU A 569 22.76 2.30 -28.39
CA GLU A 569 21.96 1.75 -29.48
C GLU A 569 20.58 2.42 -29.51
N VAL A 570 20.07 2.81 -30.69
CA VAL A 570 18.69 3.24 -30.89
C VAL A 570 17.85 2.03 -31.26
N THR A 571 16.87 1.70 -30.42
CA THR A 571 16.01 0.53 -30.61
C THR A 571 14.59 0.86 -31.03
N ALA A 572 14.20 2.14 -30.98
CA ALA A 572 12.99 2.69 -31.58
C ALA A 572 13.23 4.16 -31.96
N GLY A 573 12.62 4.61 -33.07
CA GLY A 573 12.67 5.99 -33.55
C GLY A 573 11.30 6.64 -33.57
N PHE A 574 11.21 7.92 -33.27
CA PHE A 574 10.03 8.73 -33.58
C PHE A 574 9.86 8.88 -35.10
N PHE A 575 8.68 9.25 -35.56
CA PHE A 575 8.41 9.42 -37.01
C PHE A 575 9.24 10.51 -37.71
N ASP A 576 9.92 11.36 -36.96
CA ASP A 576 10.89 12.33 -37.46
C ASP A 576 12.34 11.81 -37.37
N ASP A 577 12.54 10.51 -37.28
CA ASP A 577 13.82 9.82 -37.20
C ASP A 577 14.66 10.12 -35.94
N THR A 578 14.12 10.86 -34.95
CA THR A 578 14.82 11.10 -33.69
C THR A 578 14.67 9.87 -32.75
N PRO A 579 15.68 9.60 -31.89
CA PRO A 579 15.65 8.43 -30.99
C PRO A 579 14.48 8.47 -30.00
N ALA A 580 13.65 7.40 -29.97
CA ALA A 580 12.52 7.25 -29.05
C ALA A 580 12.83 6.29 -27.91
N VAL A 581 13.54 5.20 -28.19
CA VAL A 581 14.01 4.23 -27.18
C VAL A 581 15.48 3.95 -27.45
N THR A 582 16.29 4.03 -26.40
CA THR A 582 17.71 3.72 -26.47
C THR A 582 18.08 2.62 -25.49
N ARG A 583 19.12 1.86 -25.82
CA ARG A 583 19.66 0.78 -25.02
C ARG A 583 21.17 0.93 -24.90
N LYS A 584 21.70 0.82 -23.69
CA LYS A 584 23.14 0.83 -23.46
C LYS A 584 23.56 -0.32 -22.57
N LYS A 585 24.57 -1.06 -23.04
CA LYS A 585 25.20 -2.10 -22.23
C LYS A 585 26.26 -1.47 -21.32
N ASN A 586 26.21 -1.81 -20.04
CA ASN A 586 27.13 -1.34 -19.01
C ASN A 586 27.75 -2.56 -18.28
N LYS A 587 29.00 -2.87 -18.54
CA LYS A 587 29.67 -4.06 -18.00
C LYS A 587 28.80 -5.31 -18.16
N LYS A 588 28.11 -5.76 -17.08
CA LYS A 588 27.26 -6.96 -17.07
C LYS A 588 25.79 -6.68 -17.36
N GLY A 589 25.30 -5.48 -17.05
CA GLY A 589 23.89 -5.10 -17.14
C GLY A 589 23.56 -4.18 -18.30
N THR A 590 22.32 -3.71 -18.31
CA THR A 590 21.76 -2.91 -19.41
C THR A 590 20.91 -1.77 -18.87
N ALA A 591 20.99 -0.61 -19.46
CA ALA A 591 20.09 0.51 -19.20
C ALA A 591 19.28 0.85 -20.46
N VAL A 592 17.98 1.06 -20.27
CA VAL A 592 17.01 1.39 -21.32
C VAL A 592 16.39 2.74 -20.99
N TYR A 593 16.45 3.69 -21.92
CA TYR A 593 15.84 4.99 -21.77
C TYR A 593 14.72 5.17 -22.79
N VAL A 594 13.56 5.60 -22.33
CA VAL A 594 12.38 5.82 -23.16
C VAL A 594 12.06 7.32 -23.17
N ALA A 595 12.27 7.96 -24.33
CA ALA A 595 12.13 9.41 -24.49
C ALA A 595 10.67 9.93 -24.51
N THR A 596 9.76 9.14 -23.94
CA THR A 596 8.34 9.47 -23.76
C THR A 596 7.82 8.78 -22.49
N GLN A 597 6.64 9.15 -22.01
CA GLN A 597 6.01 8.53 -20.82
C GLN A 597 5.20 7.30 -21.23
N ALA A 598 5.89 6.26 -21.67
CA ALA A 598 5.25 5.02 -22.16
C ALA A 598 4.48 4.27 -21.06
N ASP A 599 4.98 4.30 -19.81
CA ASP A 599 4.36 3.76 -18.63
C ASP A 599 3.00 4.42 -18.32
N ALA A 600 2.95 5.75 -18.19
CA ALA A 600 1.72 6.50 -17.99
C ALA A 600 0.74 6.32 -19.17
N GLY A 601 1.24 6.23 -20.40
CA GLY A 601 0.45 6.00 -21.61
C GLY A 601 -0.27 4.64 -21.59
N TYR A 602 0.37 3.61 -20.99
CA TYR A 602 -0.24 2.29 -20.87
C TYR A 602 -1.49 2.31 -19.99
N SER A 603 -1.45 2.97 -18.84
CA SER A 603 -2.64 3.07 -17.96
C SER A 603 -3.67 4.09 -18.46
N ALA A 604 -3.23 5.23 -18.99
CA ALA A 604 -4.10 6.35 -19.34
C ALA A 604 -4.84 6.17 -20.68
N ARG A 605 -4.19 5.51 -21.67
CA ARG A 605 -4.67 5.38 -23.05
C ARG A 605 -4.71 3.95 -23.57
N GLY A 606 -4.13 2.98 -22.85
CA GLY A 606 -3.93 1.62 -23.35
C GLY A 606 -2.81 1.51 -24.40
N ASN A 607 -1.91 2.48 -24.50
CA ASN A 607 -0.80 2.50 -25.45
C ASN A 607 0.17 1.34 -25.20
N GLN A 608 0.33 0.43 -26.16
CA GLN A 608 1.02 -0.86 -25.94
C GLN A 608 2.56 -0.77 -25.89
N LEU A 609 3.15 0.40 -26.19
CA LEU A 609 4.60 0.59 -26.27
C LEU A 609 5.35 0.03 -25.04
N TYR A 610 4.91 0.40 -23.85
CA TYR A 610 5.63 0.01 -22.62
C TYR A 610 5.60 -1.51 -22.38
N LYS A 611 4.47 -2.15 -22.59
CA LYS A 611 4.33 -3.59 -22.45
C LYS A 611 5.17 -4.36 -23.47
N GLU A 612 5.18 -3.93 -24.74
CA GLU A 612 6.01 -4.55 -25.78
C GLU A 612 7.49 -4.34 -25.51
N LEU A 613 7.89 -3.14 -25.04
CA LEU A 613 9.24 -2.88 -24.58
C LEU A 613 9.65 -3.87 -23.48
N LEU A 614 8.85 -4.04 -22.44
CA LEU A 614 9.13 -4.99 -21.36
C LEU A 614 9.23 -6.42 -21.89
N ARG A 615 8.34 -6.84 -22.78
CA ARG A 615 8.39 -8.20 -23.39
C ARG A 615 9.71 -8.43 -24.11
N ARG A 616 10.23 -7.41 -24.79
CA ARG A 616 11.52 -7.50 -25.50
C ARG A 616 12.71 -7.52 -24.53
N GLU A 617 12.78 -6.57 -23.62
CA GLU A 617 13.92 -6.43 -22.72
C GLU A 617 14.01 -7.57 -21.69
N LEU A 618 12.89 -8.20 -21.36
CA LEU A 618 12.79 -9.25 -20.34
C LEU A 618 12.64 -10.67 -20.92
N HIS A 619 12.84 -10.86 -22.22
CA HIS A 619 12.64 -12.16 -22.87
C HIS A 619 13.49 -13.31 -22.24
N GLY A 620 14.61 -12.97 -21.59
CA GLY A 620 15.47 -13.94 -20.86
C GLY A 620 15.07 -14.15 -19.39
N ILE A 621 14.07 -13.44 -18.88
CA ILE A 621 13.59 -13.53 -17.50
C ILE A 621 12.18 -14.10 -17.51
N ALA A 622 12.04 -15.34 -17.04
CA ALA A 622 10.74 -15.97 -16.99
C ALA A 622 9.96 -15.58 -15.72
N PRO A 623 8.65 -15.29 -15.82
CA PRO A 623 7.80 -15.11 -14.64
C PRO A 623 7.67 -16.42 -13.87
N ASP A 624 7.32 -16.37 -12.57
CA ASP A 624 7.12 -17.59 -11.77
C ASP A 624 5.87 -18.37 -12.19
N ILE A 625 4.82 -17.64 -12.57
CA ILE A 625 3.55 -18.19 -13.06
C ILE A 625 3.04 -17.39 -14.24
N SER A 626 2.47 -18.06 -15.21
CA SER A 626 1.77 -17.43 -16.31
C SER A 626 0.51 -18.22 -16.66
N ILE A 627 -0.57 -17.50 -16.95
CA ILE A 627 -1.87 -18.10 -17.25
C ILE A 627 -2.31 -17.65 -18.64
N ALA A 628 -2.42 -18.59 -19.56
CA ALA A 628 -2.87 -18.33 -20.92
C ALA A 628 -4.35 -18.62 -21.07
N TYR A 629 -5.10 -17.65 -21.54
CA TYR A 629 -6.52 -17.75 -21.83
C TYR A 629 -6.79 -17.98 -23.31
N THR A 630 -7.93 -18.58 -23.58
CA THR A 630 -8.46 -18.69 -24.94
C THR A 630 -9.05 -17.37 -25.47
N ASN A 631 -9.31 -16.38 -24.60
CA ASN A 631 -9.85 -15.08 -24.97
C ASN A 631 -8.96 -13.93 -24.48
N LYS A 632 -8.50 -13.06 -25.39
CA LYS A 632 -7.39 -12.12 -25.21
C LYS A 632 -7.71 -10.81 -24.47
N ARG A 633 -8.91 -10.58 -23.94
CA ARG A 633 -9.30 -9.21 -23.53
C ARG A 633 -9.08 -8.81 -22.08
N HIS A 634 -9.07 -9.72 -21.12
CA HIS A 634 -8.86 -9.36 -19.70
C HIS A 634 -8.15 -10.48 -18.93
N LYS A 635 -7.26 -10.12 -18.02
CA LYS A 635 -6.69 -11.02 -17.04
C LYS A 635 -7.76 -11.27 -15.96
N GLU A 636 -8.55 -12.31 -16.11
CA GLU A 636 -9.61 -12.69 -15.18
C GLU A 636 -9.12 -13.60 -14.06
N LEU A 637 -8.01 -14.31 -14.29
CA LEU A 637 -7.37 -15.18 -13.31
C LEU A 637 -6.07 -14.55 -12.85
N ASP A 638 -5.88 -14.45 -11.55
CA ASP A 638 -4.62 -14.04 -10.94
C ASP A 638 -4.01 -15.19 -10.16
N GLY A 639 -2.72 -15.41 -10.30
CA GLY A 639 -2.04 -16.55 -9.74
C GLY A 639 -0.78 -16.20 -8.98
N HIS A 640 -0.67 -16.77 -7.77
CA HIS A 640 0.45 -16.54 -6.86
C HIS A 640 1.05 -17.86 -6.42
N ILE A 641 2.37 -17.87 -6.20
CA ILE A 641 3.11 -19.03 -5.71
C ILE A 641 3.64 -18.72 -4.31
N LEU A 642 3.34 -19.62 -3.38
CA LEU A 642 3.93 -19.68 -2.05
C LEU A 642 4.87 -20.87 -1.97
N LYS A 643 6.04 -20.73 -1.33
CA LYS A 643 7.03 -21.79 -1.21
C LYS A 643 7.54 -21.95 0.23
N ALA A 644 7.58 -23.20 0.70
CA ALA A 644 8.20 -23.60 1.96
C ALA A 644 9.01 -24.88 1.75
N GLY A 645 10.34 -24.77 1.76
CA GLY A 645 11.24 -25.91 1.52
C GLY A 645 10.91 -26.62 0.20
N LYS A 646 10.54 -27.91 0.28
CA LYS A 646 10.18 -28.76 -0.87
C LYS A 646 8.69 -28.74 -1.22
N LYS A 647 7.89 -27.90 -0.58
CA LYS A 647 6.46 -27.74 -0.84
C LYS A 647 6.19 -26.39 -1.46
N GLY A 648 5.25 -26.36 -2.36
CA GLY A 648 4.71 -25.13 -2.92
C GLY A 648 3.19 -25.17 -2.93
N MET A 649 2.61 -23.99 -3.03
CA MET A 649 1.18 -23.81 -3.21
C MET A 649 0.97 -22.74 -4.27
N VAL A 650 0.14 -23.03 -5.26
CA VAL A 650 -0.35 -22.05 -6.21
C VAL A 650 -1.78 -21.71 -5.83
N ILE A 651 -2.05 -20.45 -5.64
CA ILE A 651 -3.40 -19.92 -5.41
C ILE A 651 -3.79 -19.14 -6.66
N ILE A 652 -4.88 -19.52 -7.29
CA ILE A 652 -5.42 -18.81 -8.45
C ILE A 652 -6.78 -18.24 -8.07
N THR A 653 -6.86 -16.93 -8.01
CA THR A 653 -8.10 -16.20 -7.77
C THR A 653 -8.77 -15.87 -9.10
N ASN A 654 -10.09 -15.84 -9.09
CA ASN A 654 -10.90 -15.64 -10.29
C ASN A 654 -11.77 -14.40 -10.13
N TYR A 655 -11.50 -13.39 -10.95
CA TYR A 655 -12.29 -12.17 -10.98
C TYR A 655 -13.59 -12.39 -11.75
N VAL A 656 -14.71 -12.09 -11.10
CA VAL A 656 -16.05 -12.30 -11.66
C VAL A 656 -16.57 -10.97 -12.20
N GLU A 657 -16.95 -10.97 -13.48
CA GLU A 657 -17.72 -9.86 -14.03
C GLU A 657 -19.14 -9.88 -13.43
N LYS A 658 -19.55 -8.73 -12.87
CA LYS A 658 -20.94 -8.49 -12.53
C LYS A 658 -21.68 -8.10 -13.80
N ASP A 659 -22.78 -8.81 -14.10
CA ASP A 659 -23.70 -8.35 -15.13
C ASP A 659 -24.33 -7.03 -14.67
N ARG A 660 -23.99 -5.95 -15.36
CA ARG A 660 -24.42 -4.59 -15.01
C ARG A 660 -25.94 -4.40 -15.16
N GLU A 661 -26.57 -5.15 -16.07
CA GLU A 661 -28.01 -5.05 -16.33
C GLU A 661 -28.82 -5.91 -15.36
N ALA A 662 -28.35 -7.12 -15.07
CA ALA A 662 -29.07 -8.07 -14.20
C ALA A 662 -28.70 -7.93 -12.70
N GLY A 663 -27.60 -7.25 -12.36
CA GLY A 663 -27.14 -7.10 -10.98
C GLY A 663 -26.57 -8.37 -10.34
N PHE A 664 -26.42 -9.46 -11.10
CA PHE A 664 -25.89 -10.75 -10.63
C PHE A 664 -24.51 -11.02 -11.20
N PHE A 665 -23.73 -11.83 -10.47
CA PHE A 665 -22.43 -12.31 -10.97
C PHE A 665 -22.62 -13.33 -12.09
N ILE A 666 -21.86 -13.17 -13.17
CA ILE A 666 -21.83 -14.14 -14.27
C ILE A 666 -21.15 -15.39 -13.76
N ARG A 667 -21.91 -16.49 -13.64
CA ARG A 667 -21.39 -17.81 -13.31
C ARG A 667 -21.02 -18.56 -14.58
N GLY A 668 -20.05 -19.42 -14.49
CA GLY A 668 -19.63 -20.26 -15.61
C GLY A 668 -18.27 -20.89 -15.39
N LYS A 669 -17.81 -21.62 -16.38
CA LYS A 669 -16.54 -22.30 -16.38
C LYS A 669 -15.60 -21.70 -17.41
N LYS A 670 -14.30 -21.71 -17.11
CA LYS A 670 -13.27 -21.20 -18.00
C LYS A 670 -12.09 -22.16 -18.05
N HIS A 671 -11.72 -22.54 -19.25
CA HIS A 671 -10.50 -23.31 -19.47
C HIS A 671 -9.30 -22.38 -19.61
N ALA A 672 -8.25 -22.66 -18.87
CA ALA A 672 -6.98 -21.96 -19.00
C ALA A 672 -5.82 -22.95 -18.93
N ARG A 673 -4.72 -22.57 -19.57
CA ARG A 673 -3.43 -23.27 -19.47
C ARG A 673 -2.56 -22.52 -18.49
N VAL A 674 -2.12 -23.20 -17.45
CA VAL A 674 -1.20 -22.66 -16.42
C VAL A 674 0.20 -23.13 -16.73
N TRP A 675 1.14 -22.20 -16.69
CA TRP A 675 2.57 -22.44 -16.80
C TRP A 675 3.25 -22.03 -15.50
N LEU A 676 4.15 -22.90 -15.01
CA LEU A 676 4.94 -22.72 -13.80
C LEU A 676 6.43 -22.78 -14.13
N ASN A 677 7.21 -21.83 -13.64
CA ASN A 677 8.65 -21.77 -13.85
C ASN A 677 9.38 -22.91 -13.11
N LYS A 678 10.47 -23.38 -13.69
CA LYS A 678 11.41 -24.31 -13.03
C LYS A 678 12.24 -23.66 -11.92
N ASN A 679 12.44 -22.36 -11.93
CA ASN A 679 13.33 -21.67 -10.99
C ASN A 679 13.02 -21.87 -9.50
N PRO A 680 11.75 -22.02 -9.05
CA PRO A 680 11.52 -22.39 -7.65
C PRO A 680 11.97 -23.81 -7.30
N GLY A 681 12.16 -24.69 -8.29
CA GLY A 681 12.56 -26.09 -8.15
C GLY A 681 11.91 -27.00 -9.19
N VAL A 682 12.43 -28.23 -9.34
CA VAL A 682 11.85 -29.25 -10.22
C VAL A 682 10.57 -29.79 -9.59
N ILE A 683 9.43 -29.64 -10.28
CA ILE A 683 8.13 -30.12 -9.80
C ILE A 683 8.02 -31.62 -10.06
N LYS A 684 7.80 -32.38 -8.98
CA LYS A 684 7.57 -33.82 -9.02
C LYS A 684 6.09 -34.16 -9.23
N SER A 685 5.19 -33.45 -8.56
CA SER A 685 3.75 -33.66 -8.64
C SER A 685 2.95 -32.40 -8.30
N ILE A 686 1.76 -32.33 -8.84
CA ILE A 686 0.79 -31.26 -8.61
C ILE A 686 -0.53 -31.91 -8.18
N TYR A 687 -1.15 -31.39 -7.11
CA TYR A 687 -2.42 -31.88 -6.60
C TYR A 687 -3.41 -30.71 -6.44
N THR A 688 -4.68 -30.91 -6.75
CA THR A 688 -5.73 -29.96 -6.36
C THR A 688 -5.89 -29.92 -4.85
N ARG A 689 -6.62 -28.95 -4.32
CA ARG A 689 -6.99 -28.87 -2.90
C ARG A 689 -7.64 -30.16 -2.37
N THR A 690 -8.40 -30.85 -3.20
CA THR A 690 -9.06 -32.13 -2.85
C THR A 690 -8.15 -33.36 -2.98
N GLY A 691 -6.88 -33.17 -3.28
CA GLY A 691 -5.89 -34.24 -3.42
C GLY A 691 -5.91 -34.98 -4.76
N LYS A 692 -6.67 -34.48 -5.76
CA LYS A 692 -6.66 -35.05 -7.12
C LYS A 692 -5.36 -34.63 -7.81
N GLU A 693 -4.63 -35.63 -8.35
CA GLU A 693 -3.42 -35.38 -9.10
C GLU A 693 -3.71 -34.69 -10.45
N ILE A 694 -2.90 -33.71 -10.79
CA ILE A 694 -2.94 -32.98 -12.06
C ILE A 694 -1.81 -33.46 -12.94
N LEU A 695 -2.17 -33.94 -14.12
CA LEU A 695 -1.20 -34.26 -15.15
C LEU A 695 -0.61 -32.98 -15.74
N PHE A 696 0.68 -32.91 -15.81
CA PHE A 696 1.40 -31.77 -16.39
C PHE A 696 2.45 -32.25 -17.40
N THR A 697 2.82 -31.34 -18.29
CA THR A 697 3.86 -31.58 -19.31
C THR A 697 5.05 -30.69 -19.01
N GLU A 698 6.24 -31.27 -19.03
CA GLU A 698 7.48 -30.51 -18.96
C GLU A 698 7.82 -29.93 -20.33
N GLY A 699 8.24 -28.67 -20.36
CA GLY A 699 8.67 -27.97 -21.57
C GLY A 699 9.88 -27.07 -21.30
N ALA A 700 10.29 -26.30 -22.30
CA ALA A 700 11.42 -25.39 -22.15
C ALA A 700 11.20 -24.41 -21.00
N GLY A 701 11.98 -24.55 -19.93
CA GLY A 701 12.00 -23.65 -18.76
C GLY A 701 10.85 -23.81 -17.76
N GLY A 702 9.89 -24.71 -17.95
CA GLY A 702 8.76 -24.81 -17.04
C GLY A 702 7.83 -26.00 -17.25
N TYR A 703 6.72 -25.97 -16.53
CA TYR A 703 5.69 -27.01 -16.50
C TYR A 703 4.34 -26.46 -16.94
N TYR A 704 3.58 -27.24 -17.68
CA TYR A 704 2.25 -26.84 -18.20
C TYR A 704 1.19 -27.81 -17.74
N PHE A 705 0.06 -27.27 -17.27
CA PHE A 705 -1.15 -28.05 -17.09
C PHE A 705 -2.38 -27.23 -17.56
N SER A 706 -3.44 -27.93 -17.91
CA SER A 706 -4.71 -27.32 -18.26
C SER A 706 -5.74 -27.62 -17.21
N TYR A 707 -6.55 -26.63 -16.86
CA TYR A 707 -7.57 -26.76 -15.83
C TYR A 707 -8.85 -25.99 -16.19
N GLU A 708 -9.98 -26.48 -15.72
CA GLU A 708 -11.27 -25.82 -15.88
C GLU A 708 -11.61 -25.07 -14.58
N PHE A 709 -11.54 -23.76 -14.63
CA PHE A 709 -11.81 -22.87 -13.51
C PHE A 709 -13.29 -22.52 -13.43
N THR A 710 -13.87 -22.59 -12.23
CA THR A 710 -15.23 -22.13 -11.96
C THR A 710 -15.17 -20.64 -11.59
N LYS A 711 -15.97 -19.80 -12.26
CA LYS A 711 -16.04 -18.37 -11.97
C LYS A 711 -16.44 -18.13 -10.53
N GLY A 712 -15.74 -17.23 -9.84
CA GLY A 712 -15.97 -16.87 -8.45
C GLY A 712 -15.44 -17.86 -7.41
N GLN A 713 -14.75 -18.93 -7.85
CA GLN A 713 -14.10 -19.89 -6.96
C GLN A 713 -12.59 -19.79 -7.10
N PRO A 714 -11.85 -19.55 -6.02
CA PRO A 714 -10.39 -19.68 -6.01
C PRO A 714 -10.02 -21.18 -6.15
N GLU A 715 -8.94 -21.42 -6.88
CA GLU A 715 -8.40 -22.77 -7.03
C GLU A 715 -7.00 -22.84 -6.43
N ILE A 716 -6.75 -23.92 -5.70
CA ILE A 716 -5.51 -24.14 -4.98
C ILE A 716 -4.84 -25.41 -5.51
N PHE A 717 -3.55 -25.30 -5.82
CA PHE A 717 -2.74 -26.43 -6.27
C PHE A 717 -1.54 -26.60 -5.34
N HIS A 718 -1.40 -27.79 -4.79
CA HIS A 718 -0.25 -28.16 -3.97
C HIS A 718 0.86 -28.69 -4.87
N LEU A 719 2.06 -28.14 -4.75
CA LEU A 719 3.25 -28.53 -5.49
C LEU A 719 4.19 -29.31 -4.58
N VAL A 720 4.74 -30.40 -5.11
CA VAL A 720 5.82 -31.15 -4.49
C VAL A 720 7.05 -31.02 -5.36
N TYR A 721 8.12 -30.46 -4.82
CA TYR A 721 9.40 -30.32 -5.51
C TYR A 721 10.31 -31.52 -5.25
N GLU A 722 11.17 -31.85 -6.24
CA GLU A 722 12.24 -32.83 -6.06
C GLU A 722 13.23 -32.38 -4.99
N SER A 723 13.96 -33.33 -4.47
CA SER A 723 14.95 -33.10 -3.40
C SER A 723 16.21 -32.38 -3.90
#